data_19ebea581e72a6e0e705ecdcf60bfbc2
#
_entry.id   19ebea581e72a6e0e705ecdcf60bfbc2
#
_cell.length_a   1.000
_cell.length_b   1.000
_cell.length_c   1.000
_cell.angle_alpha   90.00
_cell.angle_beta   90.00
_cell.angle_gamma   90.00
#
_symmetry.space_group_name_H-M   'P 1'
#
loop_
_entity.id
_entity.type
_entity.pdbx_description
1 polymer ?
#
loop_
_entity_poly.entity_id
_entity_poly.type
_entity_poly.pdbx_seq_one_letter_code
_entity_poly.pdbx_strand_id
1 'polypeptide(L)'
;MGPCRLLARALLMALVCLFPTGALRANSPSLGIVNPRGIQRGTEAELVFSGARLANPKEVILYGSAIQVLTITPVNDSTVKVKVKTGPDCRIGEHAVRLRTALGITEARSLYVDPLPDTAEKEPNSDFTKPQKVGLNTVVSGVVDNEDVDYFAVELKKGQRLSAEVFGMRLGGTFFDPYIAILDSKRFELAASDDSPVGKQDGMCSIVAPADGTYVVQVRETSYGGNGSCQYRLHIGNFPRPTAVIPAGGKPGEELEVTFLGDPAGPMKQKVKIPENAPSNFVVHAQDATGMSPSGLPFRVANLANVLEVEPNDTAAQATAGPGPAAFNGVIGKPGDVDIFKFAGKKGQVLDVHCYARRLGSPLDPVMFLAVEGAAPFASADDAVGPDSFFRVTLPDDKNYILTIQDHLKKGGADYSYRVEFTPPAPKSTLSIPKVALFSQERQTITVHKGNRMASLMSVSRAEWGGDATLRAENLPPGATLACDSMPANLDTIPVVIEAAADAKVDGRVAQFRAKPADGKQPEYPSQFAQQADLIIGPPNQTLYWKYDLEGDAVAVADEVPFKITVVEPKCPLVQNGSMQLKIVAERKPGFTAPINVYPLFNPPGVSTQGSNTIPEKGNETTLTINAAPNAQVKAWKTAIIANSTVAGGPAWVSSQLFTLNVAAPFFAMTMERGAVEQGKETEIPCKITVSTPITTPGKVRIVGLPPKVESPELEIKTDTKELVFKLKVDKGAPAGKHGNIFCQAILPVNGEPVVHNVGGTELRIDVPIPPKVASAAPAPMAKPMPAPAAAPAEKRLTRLEKLRLEQAEREKQGK
;
A
#
# COMPACT_ATOMS: atom_id res chain seq x y z
N MET A 1 -48.43 -23.78 -6.21
CA MET A 1 -47.73 -23.01 -5.19
C MET A 1 -46.96 -21.86 -5.88
N GLY A 2 -47.34 -20.68 -5.59
CA GLY A 2 -47.39 -19.58 -6.50
C GLY A 2 -46.11 -18.74 -6.63
N PRO A 3 -46.12 -17.76 -7.52
CA PRO A 3 -44.99 -16.93 -7.95
C PRO A 3 -44.50 -15.91 -6.93
N CYS A 4 -45.01 -15.91 -5.69
CA CYS A 4 -44.64 -14.91 -4.65
C CYS A 4 -43.26 -15.11 -4.01
N ARG A 5 -42.60 -16.27 -4.18
CA ARG A 5 -41.25 -16.48 -3.58
C ARG A 5 -40.08 -16.06 -4.47
N LEU A 6 -40.31 -15.85 -5.76
CA LEU A 6 -39.27 -15.31 -6.66
C LEU A 6 -39.16 -13.78 -6.59
N LEU A 7 -40.28 -13.09 -6.38
CA LEU A 7 -40.24 -11.62 -6.23
C LEU A 7 -39.55 -11.16 -4.93
N ALA A 8 -39.70 -11.93 -3.83
CA ALA A 8 -39.04 -11.59 -2.56
C ALA A 8 -37.52 -11.78 -2.61
N ARG A 9 -37.02 -12.74 -3.42
CA ARG A 9 -35.55 -12.91 -3.61
C ARG A 9 -34.97 -11.88 -4.59
N ALA A 10 -35.71 -11.46 -5.60
CA ALA A 10 -35.28 -10.39 -6.50
C ALA A 10 -35.27 -9.02 -5.81
N LEU A 11 -36.22 -8.75 -4.88
CA LEU A 11 -36.22 -7.53 -4.09
C LEU A 11 -35.12 -7.51 -3.01
N LEU A 12 -34.71 -8.67 -2.45
CA LEU A 12 -33.61 -8.73 -1.49
C LEU A 12 -32.23 -8.60 -2.18
N MET A 13 -32.08 -9.04 -3.43
CA MET A 13 -30.86 -8.79 -4.23
C MET A 13 -30.79 -7.36 -4.77
N ALA A 14 -31.93 -6.71 -5.05
CA ALA A 14 -31.95 -5.30 -5.48
C ALA A 14 -31.69 -4.33 -4.31
N LEU A 15 -31.95 -4.71 -3.06
CA LEU A 15 -31.72 -3.87 -1.88
C LEU A 15 -30.28 -3.90 -1.36
N VAL A 16 -29.45 -4.85 -1.79
CA VAL A 16 -27.99 -4.94 -1.46
C VAL A 16 -27.16 -4.07 -2.41
N CYS A 17 -27.69 -3.63 -3.54
CA CYS A 17 -27.00 -2.75 -4.50
C CYS A 17 -27.26 -1.25 -4.30
N LEU A 18 -27.94 -0.83 -3.23
CA LEU A 18 -28.21 0.57 -2.92
C LEU A 18 -27.61 1.05 -1.58
N PHE A 19 -26.42 0.54 -1.22
CA PHE A 19 -25.55 1.39 -0.43
C PHE A 19 -24.96 2.41 -1.40
N PRO A 20 -25.19 3.70 -1.23
CA PRO A 20 -24.36 4.67 -1.88
C PRO A 20 -22.97 4.46 -1.27
N THR A 21 -22.08 3.80 -1.98
CA THR A 21 -20.66 4.03 -1.85
C THR A 21 -20.49 5.49 -2.23
N GLY A 22 -20.78 6.39 -1.30
CA GLY A 22 -20.27 7.73 -1.30
C GLY A 22 -18.75 7.58 -1.25
N ALA A 23 -18.14 7.24 -2.39
CA ALA A 23 -16.73 7.47 -2.59
C ALA A 23 -16.55 8.94 -2.21
N LEU A 24 -15.89 9.19 -1.09
CA LEU A 24 -15.31 10.47 -0.74
C LEU A 24 -14.38 10.82 -1.90
N ARG A 25 -14.93 11.40 -2.97
CA ARG A 25 -14.16 11.86 -4.11
C ARG A 25 -13.38 13.05 -3.59
N ALA A 26 -12.11 12.80 -3.31
CA ALA A 26 -11.14 13.86 -3.16
C ALA A 26 -11.29 14.77 -4.39
N ASN A 27 -11.62 16.04 -4.18
CA ASN A 27 -11.79 16.99 -5.28
C ASN A 27 -10.45 17.67 -5.63
N SER A 28 -9.31 17.16 -5.24
CA SER A 28 -8.01 17.50 -5.82
C SER A 28 -8.08 17.30 -7.34
N PRO A 29 -7.27 17.97 -8.14
CA PRO A 29 -7.22 17.71 -9.56
C PRO A 29 -6.98 16.21 -9.77
N SER A 30 -7.68 15.62 -10.74
CA SER A 30 -7.56 14.19 -11.04
C SER A 30 -7.14 13.99 -12.48
N LEU A 31 -6.11 13.17 -12.71
CA LEU A 31 -5.62 12.79 -14.02
C LEU A 31 -6.05 11.36 -14.33
N GLY A 32 -6.92 11.20 -15.33
CA GLY A 32 -7.37 9.90 -15.79
C GLY A 32 -6.39 9.26 -16.76
N ILE A 33 -5.98 10.02 -17.79
CA ILE A 33 -5.18 9.49 -18.89
C ILE A 33 -4.30 10.58 -19.52
N VAL A 34 -3.20 10.14 -20.13
CA VAL A 34 -2.32 10.96 -20.99
C VAL A 34 -2.24 10.30 -22.35
N ASN A 35 -2.59 11.02 -23.41
CA ASN A 35 -2.54 10.55 -24.79
C ASN A 35 -1.67 11.48 -25.69
N PRO A 36 -0.93 10.93 -26.66
CA PRO A 36 -0.66 9.50 -26.86
C PRO A 36 0.03 8.87 -25.65
N ARG A 37 -0.11 7.56 -25.50
CA ARG A 37 0.46 6.80 -24.35
C ARG A 37 1.98 6.72 -24.38
N GLY A 38 2.60 7.12 -25.49
CA GLY A 38 4.04 7.15 -25.63
C GLY A 38 4.48 8.11 -26.71
N ILE A 39 5.77 8.42 -26.72
CA ILE A 39 6.41 9.35 -27.65
C ILE A 39 7.76 8.80 -28.08
N GLN A 40 8.19 9.13 -29.30
CA GLN A 40 9.51 8.73 -29.77
C GLN A 40 10.63 9.53 -29.08
N ARG A 41 11.70 8.87 -28.70
CA ARG A 41 12.91 9.50 -28.13
C ARG A 41 13.54 10.47 -29.14
N GLY A 42 13.99 11.63 -28.69
CA GLY A 42 14.63 12.65 -29.48
C GLY A 42 13.66 13.52 -30.30
N THR A 43 12.34 13.44 -30.05
CA THR A 43 11.32 14.18 -30.81
C THR A 43 10.52 15.15 -29.95
N GLU A 44 9.72 15.99 -30.57
CA GLU A 44 8.68 16.81 -29.95
C GLU A 44 7.31 16.17 -30.18
N ALA A 45 6.44 16.23 -29.17
CA ALA A 45 5.07 15.75 -29.25
C ALA A 45 4.10 16.63 -28.44
N GLU A 46 2.82 16.65 -28.85
CA GLU A 46 1.74 17.21 -28.08
C GLU A 46 1.02 16.08 -27.33
N LEU A 47 0.99 16.18 -25.99
CA LEU A 47 0.29 15.26 -25.11
C LEU A 47 -1.03 15.89 -24.66
N VAL A 48 -2.10 15.12 -24.61
CA VAL A 48 -3.40 15.51 -24.08
C VAL A 48 -3.60 14.84 -22.72
N PHE A 49 -3.64 15.66 -21.68
CA PHE A 49 -3.93 15.24 -20.31
C PHE A 49 -5.44 15.36 -20.10
N SER A 50 -6.11 14.25 -19.82
CA SER A 50 -7.55 14.22 -19.62
C SER A 50 -7.89 13.74 -18.19
N GLY A 51 -8.85 14.43 -17.55
CA GLY A 51 -9.21 14.15 -16.17
C GLY A 51 -10.33 15.03 -15.67
N ALA A 52 -10.22 15.51 -14.43
CA ALA A 52 -11.19 16.41 -13.84
C ALA A 52 -10.49 17.53 -13.03
N ARG A 53 -11.06 18.74 -13.04
CA ARG A 53 -10.52 19.92 -12.32
C ARG A 53 -9.08 20.26 -12.74
N LEU A 54 -8.81 20.15 -14.03
CA LEU A 54 -7.51 20.45 -14.62
C LEU A 54 -7.40 21.92 -15.09
N ALA A 55 -8.45 22.72 -14.92
CA ALA A 55 -8.38 24.16 -15.16
C ALA A 55 -7.23 24.78 -14.36
N ASN A 56 -6.59 25.81 -14.90
CA ASN A 56 -5.44 26.46 -14.26
C ASN A 56 -4.21 25.55 -14.06
N PRO A 57 -3.78 24.78 -15.09
CA PRO A 57 -2.57 23.98 -14.99
C PRO A 57 -1.35 24.90 -14.78
N LYS A 58 -0.42 24.48 -13.94
CA LYS A 58 0.78 25.27 -13.61
C LYS A 58 2.07 24.57 -14.05
N GLU A 59 2.11 23.24 -13.94
CA GLU A 59 3.34 22.49 -14.12
C GLU A 59 3.04 21.02 -14.41
N VAL A 60 3.90 20.37 -15.16
CA VAL A 60 3.97 18.90 -15.26
C VAL A 60 5.15 18.41 -14.43
N ILE A 61 4.89 17.58 -13.42
CA ILE A 61 5.90 16.95 -12.58
C ILE A 61 6.27 15.63 -13.21
N LEU A 62 7.55 15.49 -13.57
CA LEU A 62 8.13 14.30 -14.19
C LEU A 62 9.06 13.60 -13.19
N TYR A 63 8.93 12.28 -13.07
CA TYR A 63 9.85 11.44 -12.31
C TYR A 63 10.95 10.93 -13.25
N GLY A 64 12.10 11.56 -13.19
CA GLY A 64 13.20 11.34 -14.10
C GLY A 64 13.38 12.50 -15.08
N SER A 65 14.49 12.52 -15.76
CA SER A 65 14.97 13.66 -16.53
C SER A 65 14.94 13.40 -18.06
N ALA A 66 15.33 14.44 -18.81
CA ALA A 66 15.41 14.47 -20.27
C ALA A 66 14.07 14.48 -21.02
N ILE A 67 12.95 14.74 -20.34
CA ILE A 67 11.70 15.20 -20.95
C ILE A 67 11.51 16.67 -20.58
N GLN A 68 11.57 17.55 -21.56
CA GLN A 68 11.36 18.99 -21.37
C GLN A 68 9.92 19.36 -21.70
N VAL A 69 9.23 20.04 -20.79
CA VAL A 69 7.93 20.64 -21.03
C VAL A 69 8.14 21.98 -21.74
N LEU A 70 7.60 22.14 -22.94
CA LEU A 70 7.71 23.35 -23.75
C LEU A 70 6.56 24.32 -23.50
N THR A 71 5.31 23.81 -23.52
CA THR A 71 4.10 24.61 -23.28
C THR A 71 3.04 23.79 -22.57
N ILE A 72 2.24 24.47 -21.76
CA ILE A 72 1.05 23.91 -21.11
C ILE A 72 -0.13 24.80 -21.49
N THR A 73 -1.11 24.26 -22.20
CA THR A 73 -2.26 24.99 -22.72
C THR A 73 -3.55 24.40 -22.16
N PRO A 74 -4.26 25.11 -21.27
CA PRO A 74 -5.56 24.66 -20.80
C PRO A 74 -6.58 24.73 -21.95
N VAL A 75 -7.35 23.66 -22.13
CA VAL A 75 -8.46 23.61 -23.10
C VAL A 75 -9.79 23.82 -22.38
N ASN A 76 -10.02 23.08 -21.30
CA ASN A 76 -11.19 23.20 -20.43
C ASN A 76 -10.89 22.58 -19.06
N ASP A 77 -11.90 22.41 -18.19
CA ASP A 77 -11.75 21.85 -16.84
C ASP A 77 -11.31 20.38 -16.83
N SER A 78 -11.46 19.66 -17.93
CA SER A 78 -11.12 18.24 -18.04
C SER A 78 -9.96 17.94 -18.97
N THR A 79 -9.41 18.94 -19.69
CA THR A 79 -8.45 18.73 -20.75
C THR A 79 -7.35 19.80 -20.78
N VAL A 80 -6.10 19.34 -20.79
CA VAL A 80 -4.91 20.20 -20.93
C VAL A 80 -4.02 19.63 -22.01
N LYS A 81 -3.55 20.47 -22.94
CA LYS A 81 -2.54 20.13 -23.94
C LYS A 81 -1.15 20.51 -23.44
N VAL A 82 -0.23 19.60 -23.55
CA VAL A 82 1.16 19.78 -23.10
C VAL A 82 2.10 19.44 -24.26
N LYS A 83 2.86 20.42 -24.74
CA LYS A 83 3.92 20.16 -25.70
C LYS A 83 5.19 19.80 -24.95
N VAL A 84 5.78 18.67 -25.30
CA VAL A 84 7.01 18.15 -24.68
C VAL A 84 8.07 17.88 -25.75
N LYS A 85 9.34 17.82 -25.29
CA LYS A 85 10.48 17.39 -26.07
C LYS A 85 11.29 16.38 -25.30
N THR A 86 11.58 15.23 -25.89
CA THR A 86 12.49 14.23 -25.34
C THR A 86 13.91 14.47 -25.83
N GLY A 87 14.90 14.33 -24.95
CA GLY A 87 16.31 14.34 -25.34
C GLY A 87 16.70 13.06 -26.11
N PRO A 88 17.82 13.07 -26.85
CA PRO A 88 18.34 11.88 -27.53
C PRO A 88 18.82 10.80 -26.56
N ASP A 89 19.15 11.19 -25.34
CA ASP A 89 19.60 10.36 -24.21
C ASP A 89 18.48 10.04 -23.20
N CYS A 90 17.23 10.45 -23.51
CA CYS A 90 16.10 10.15 -22.67
C CYS A 90 15.98 8.63 -22.43
N ARG A 91 15.77 8.23 -21.19
CA ARG A 91 15.58 6.82 -20.85
C ARG A 91 14.38 6.25 -21.61
N ILE A 92 14.57 5.11 -22.27
CA ILE A 92 13.50 4.35 -22.91
C ILE A 92 12.67 3.64 -21.82
N GLY A 93 11.37 3.50 -22.09
CA GLY A 93 10.41 2.81 -21.22
C GLY A 93 9.48 3.75 -20.48
N GLU A 94 8.98 3.29 -19.35
CA GLU A 94 7.94 3.96 -18.57
C GLU A 94 8.46 5.16 -17.76
N HIS A 95 7.72 6.27 -17.83
CA HIS A 95 7.94 7.49 -17.04
C HIS A 95 6.65 7.85 -16.31
N ALA A 96 6.73 8.15 -15.02
CA ALA A 96 5.59 8.68 -14.29
C ALA A 96 5.46 10.18 -14.50
N VAL A 97 4.24 10.63 -14.72
CA VAL A 97 3.90 12.05 -14.89
C VAL A 97 2.71 12.42 -14.00
N ARG A 98 2.73 13.65 -13.49
CA ARG A 98 1.62 14.28 -12.76
C ARG A 98 1.39 15.68 -13.31
N LEU A 99 0.18 16.19 -13.17
CA LEU A 99 -0.14 17.58 -13.46
C LEU A 99 -0.36 18.32 -12.13
N ARG A 100 0.31 19.45 -11.96
CA ARG A 100 0.02 20.38 -10.88
C ARG A 100 -0.86 21.50 -11.41
N THR A 101 -1.96 21.75 -10.72
CA THR A 101 -2.86 22.88 -10.95
C THR A 101 -2.77 23.89 -9.80
N ALA A 102 -3.52 24.95 -9.86
CA ALA A 102 -3.68 25.86 -8.72
C ALA A 102 -4.30 25.19 -7.47
N LEU A 103 -5.03 24.07 -7.65
CA LEU A 103 -5.73 23.36 -6.58
C LEU A 103 -4.88 22.24 -5.93
N GLY A 104 -3.82 21.80 -6.58
CA GLY A 104 -2.96 20.72 -6.07
C GLY A 104 -2.34 19.86 -7.16
N ILE A 105 -1.94 18.65 -6.79
CA ILE A 105 -1.24 17.68 -7.63
C ILE A 105 -2.19 16.51 -7.94
N THR A 106 -2.18 16.02 -9.19
CA THR A 106 -2.95 14.85 -9.63
C THR A 106 -2.29 13.53 -9.21
N GLU A 107 -3.00 12.43 -9.44
CA GLU A 107 -2.44 11.08 -9.44
C GLU A 107 -1.33 10.95 -10.48
N ALA A 108 -0.43 9.96 -10.27
CA ALA A 108 0.55 9.58 -11.28
C ALA A 108 -0.09 8.78 -12.41
N ARG A 109 0.37 9.04 -13.64
CA ARG A 109 0.05 8.24 -14.82
C ARG A 109 1.31 7.91 -15.58
N SER A 110 1.28 6.81 -16.34
CA SER A 110 2.39 6.37 -17.18
C SER A 110 2.41 7.08 -18.52
N LEU A 111 3.61 7.43 -18.96
CA LEU A 111 3.96 7.87 -20.31
C LEU A 111 5.18 7.05 -20.76
N TYR A 112 5.15 6.52 -21.97
CA TYR A 112 6.27 5.74 -22.51
C TYR A 112 7.15 6.58 -23.44
N VAL A 113 8.45 6.34 -23.37
CA VAL A 113 9.42 6.85 -24.37
C VAL A 113 9.93 5.66 -25.14
N ASP A 114 9.72 5.68 -26.45
CA ASP A 114 10.05 4.59 -27.37
C ASP A 114 11.26 4.91 -28.26
N PRO A 115 12.03 3.89 -28.67
CA PRO A 115 13.09 4.08 -29.64
C PRO A 115 12.59 4.24 -31.10
N LEU A 116 11.35 3.81 -31.36
CA LEU A 116 10.78 3.68 -32.71
C LEU A 116 9.76 4.80 -33.00
N PRO A 117 9.57 5.16 -34.27
CA PRO A 117 8.55 6.11 -34.69
C PRO A 117 7.13 5.55 -34.49
N ASP A 118 6.20 6.43 -34.17
CA ASP A 118 4.80 6.10 -33.91
C ASP A 118 3.95 6.24 -35.17
N THR A 119 3.00 5.35 -35.36
CA THR A 119 1.96 5.44 -36.41
C THR A 119 0.61 5.06 -35.80
N ALA A 120 -0.46 5.70 -36.27
CA ALA A 120 -1.80 5.37 -35.81
C ALA A 120 -2.34 4.11 -36.53
N GLU A 121 -3.09 3.34 -35.80
CA GLU A 121 -3.99 2.36 -36.38
C GLU A 121 -4.98 3.00 -37.35
N LYS A 122 -5.38 2.24 -38.33
CA LYS A 122 -6.37 2.65 -39.34
C LYS A 122 -7.40 1.58 -39.51
N GLU A 123 -8.57 1.84 -39.04
CA GLU A 123 -9.72 0.98 -39.19
C GLU A 123 -10.42 1.15 -40.54
N PRO A 124 -11.06 0.08 -41.09
CA PRO A 124 -11.13 -1.30 -40.53
C PRO A 124 -9.87 -2.10 -40.88
N ASN A 125 -9.29 -2.81 -39.91
CA ASN A 125 -8.13 -3.70 -40.07
C ASN A 125 -8.38 -5.11 -39.48
N SER A 126 -9.64 -5.43 -39.14
CA SER A 126 -10.06 -6.70 -38.50
C SER A 126 -10.24 -7.86 -39.52
N ASP A 127 -10.01 -7.63 -40.79
CA ASP A 127 -10.06 -8.68 -41.85
C ASP A 127 -8.63 -9.12 -42.18
N PHE A 128 -8.28 -10.38 -41.88
CA PHE A 128 -6.95 -10.93 -42.22
C PHE A 128 -6.56 -10.75 -43.67
N THR A 129 -7.51 -10.71 -44.60
CA THR A 129 -7.24 -10.53 -46.04
C THR A 129 -6.97 -9.08 -46.41
N LYS A 130 -7.19 -8.14 -45.50
CA LYS A 130 -7.01 -6.69 -45.69
C LYS A 130 -6.28 -6.03 -44.53
N PRO A 131 -5.17 -6.60 -44.07
CA PRO A 131 -4.43 -6.05 -42.89
C PRO A 131 -3.90 -4.65 -43.22
N GLN A 132 -3.75 -3.82 -42.21
CA GLN A 132 -3.03 -2.55 -42.36
C GLN A 132 -1.57 -2.83 -42.65
N LYS A 133 -1.06 -2.30 -43.77
CA LYS A 133 0.36 -2.38 -44.09
C LYS A 133 1.17 -1.37 -43.27
N VAL A 134 2.21 -1.85 -42.62
CA VAL A 134 3.12 -1.03 -41.81
C VAL A 134 4.58 -1.26 -42.18
N GLY A 135 5.44 -0.25 -41.97
CA GLY A 135 6.88 -0.41 -42.10
C GLY A 135 7.48 -1.20 -40.93
N LEU A 136 8.65 -1.79 -41.15
CA LEU A 136 9.44 -2.35 -40.05
C LEU A 136 9.99 -1.23 -39.16
N ASN A 137 10.23 -1.59 -37.87
CA ASN A 137 10.72 -0.70 -36.81
C ASN A 137 9.78 0.50 -36.58
N THR A 138 8.50 0.19 -36.39
CA THR A 138 7.45 1.16 -36.07
C THR A 138 6.67 0.73 -34.83
N VAL A 139 6.07 1.71 -34.15
CA VAL A 139 5.07 1.49 -33.10
C VAL A 139 3.70 1.80 -33.69
N VAL A 140 2.75 0.90 -33.58
CA VAL A 140 1.35 1.17 -33.94
C VAL A 140 0.59 1.44 -32.63
N SER A 141 -0.02 2.62 -32.53
CA SER A 141 -0.91 2.97 -31.43
C SER A 141 -2.36 2.71 -31.84
N GLY A 142 -3.04 1.82 -31.14
CA GLY A 142 -4.39 1.36 -31.46
C GLY A 142 -5.26 1.08 -30.23
N VAL A 143 -6.47 0.55 -30.50
CA VAL A 143 -7.49 0.23 -29.49
C VAL A 143 -8.16 -1.09 -29.90
N VAL A 144 -8.26 -2.03 -29.00
CA VAL A 144 -9.02 -3.26 -29.20
C VAL A 144 -10.44 -3.08 -28.64
N ASP A 145 -11.43 -2.98 -29.52
CA ASP A 145 -12.83 -2.98 -29.13
C ASP A 145 -13.38 -4.40 -28.87
N ASN A 146 -14.67 -4.50 -28.56
CA ASN A 146 -15.28 -5.81 -28.28
C ASN A 146 -15.31 -6.70 -29.53
N GLU A 147 -14.87 -7.96 -29.40
CA GLU A 147 -14.72 -8.94 -30.49
C GLU A 147 -13.79 -8.49 -31.64
N ASP A 148 -12.92 -7.54 -31.38
CA ASP A 148 -12.01 -6.97 -32.35
C ASP A 148 -10.68 -7.74 -32.42
N VAL A 149 -10.12 -7.78 -33.64
CA VAL A 149 -8.84 -8.44 -33.93
C VAL A 149 -8.09 -7.64 -34.97
N ASP A 150 -7.02 -6.99 -34.57
CA ASP A 150 -6.22 -6.12 -35.46
C ASP A 150 -5.15 -6.91 -36.22
N TYR A 151 -5.04 -6.67 -37.51
CA TYR A 151 -4.03 -7.29 -38.36
C TYR A 151 -3.14 -6.26 -39.04
N PHE A 152 -1.82 -6.48 -38.89
CA PHE A 152 -0.78 -5.60 -39.47
C PHE A 152 0.16 -6.42 -40.38
N ALA A 153 0.35 -5.99 -41.62
CA ALA A 153 1.17 -6.70 -42.60
C ALA A 153 2.54 -6.04 -42.79
N VAL A 154 3.58 -6.87 -42.80
CA VAL A 154 4.97 -6.49 -43.13
C VAL A 154 5.55 -7.42 -44.17
N GLU A 155 6.44 -6.90 -45.04
CA GLU A 155 7.17 -7.69 -46.02
C GLU A 155 8.56 -8.06 -45.50
N LEU A 156 8.93 -9.33 -45.58
CA LEU A 156 10.23 -9.84 -45.11
C LEU A 156 10.94 -10.65 -46.19
N LYS A 157 12.25 -10.66 -46.10
CA LYS A 157 13.12 -11.61 -46.79
C LYS A 157 13.44 -12.80 -45.91
N LYS A 158 13.65 -13.95 -46.52
CA LYS A 158 14.13 -15.14 -45.81
C LYS A 158 15.35 -14.82 -44.96
N GLY A 159 15.35 -15.28 -43.71
CA GLY A 159 16.42 -15.05 -42.76
C GLY A 159 16.35 -13.72 -42.02
N GLN A 160 15.41 -12.80 -42.33
CA GLN A 160 15.19 -11.60 -41.56
C GLN A 160 14.43 -11.94 -40.25
N ARG A 161 14.81 -11.29 -39.17
CA ARG A 161 14.05 -11.36 -37.91
C ARG A 161 12.78 -10.53 -38.02
N LEU A 162 11.68 -11.02 -37.44
CA LEU A 162 10.47 -10.26 -37.13
C LEU A 162 10.20 -10.39 -35.65
N SER A 163 10.23 -9.28 -34.97
CA SER A 163 9.85 -9.16 -33.57
C SER A 163 8.58 -8.35 -33.41
N ALA A 164 7.69 -8.80 -32.55
CA ALA A 164 6.46 -8.11 -32.19
C ALA A 164 6.32 -8.08 -30.67
N GLU A 165 6.05 -6.91 -30.13
CA GLU A 165 5.85 -6.69 -28.69
C GLU A 165 4.70 -5.73 -28.47
N VAL A 166 3.69 -6.13 -27.71
CA VAL A 166 2.53 -5.29 -27.37
C VAL A 166 2.66 -4.73 -25.97
N PHE A 167 2.37 -3.44 -25.80
CA PHE A 167 2.13 -2.81 -24.51
C PHE A 167 0.63 -2.55 -24.41
N GLY A 168 -0.02 -3.19 -23.47
CA GLY A 168 -1.44 -3.05 -23.19
C GLY A 168 -1.69 -2.81 -21.70
N MET A 169 -1.54 -3.84 -20.88
CA MET A 169 -1.70 -3.75 -19.42
C MET A 169 -0.75 -2.72 -18.79
N ARG A 170 0.52 -2.74 -19.21
CA ARG A 170 1.56 -1.83 -18.69
C ARG A 170 1.32 -0.35 -19.02
N LEU A 171 0.48 -0.02 -19.98
CA LEU A 171 0.11 1.37 -20.24
C LEU A 171 -0.65 2.01 -19.06
N GLY A 172 -1.15 1.23 -18.12
CA GLY A 172 -1.79 1.72 -16.91
C GLY A 172 -3.13 2.41 -17.13
N GLY A 173 -3.83 2.08 -18.24
CA GLY A 173 -5.12 2.68 -18.62
C GLY A 173 -6.33 1.91 -18.09
N THR A 174 -6.43 0.66 -18.44
CA THR A 174 -7.50 -0.26 -18.04
C THR A 174 -6.97 -1.68 -17.91
N PHE A 175 -7.73 -2.56 -17.29
CA PHE A 175 -7.45 -3.99 -17.33
C PHE A 175 -7.67 -4.47 -18.77
N PHE A 176 -6.57 -4.82 -19.42
CA PHE A 176 -6.52 -5.27 -20.82
C PHE A 176 -5.41 -6.31 -20.95
N ASP A 177 -5.77 -7.53 -21.33
CA ASP A 177 -4.90 -8.69 -21.46
C ASP A 177 -4.68 -9.01 -22.93
N PRO A 178 -3.63 -8.44 -23.57
CA PRO A 178 -3.43 -8.54 -25.00
C PRO A 178 -2.80 -9.88 -25.41
N TYR A 179 -3.37 -10.53 -26.41
CA TYR A 179 -2.78 -11.63 -27.15
C TYR A 179 -2.12 -11.10 -28.43
N ILE A 180 -0.91 -11.56 -28.72
CA ILE A 180 -0.17 -11.22 -29.94
C ILE A 180 0.27 -12.48 -30.66
N ALA A 181 0.21 -12.48 -32.02
CA ALA A 181 0.71 -13.58 -32.84
C ALA A 181 1.37 -13.08 -34.12
N ILE A 182 2.37 -13.83 -34.61
CA ILE A 182 2.95 -13.66 -35.94
C ILE A 182 2.43 -14.81 -36.80
N LEU A 183 1.74 -14.46 -37.88
CA LEU A 183 1.10 -15.37 -38.82
C LEU A 183 1.80 -15.32 -40.19
N ASP A 184 1.80 -16.44 -40.91
CA ASP A 184 2.18 -16.46 -42.32
C ASP A 184 1.03 -15.95 -43.22
N SER A 185 1.31 -15.83 -44.54
CA SER A 185 0.32 -15.39 -45.54
C SER A 185 -0.89 -16.33 -45.73
N LYS A 186 -0.85 -17.52 -45.11
CA LYS A 186 -1.94 -18.51 -45.11
C LYS A 186 -2.68 -18.56 -43.78
N ARG A 187 -2.38 -17.63 -42.89
CA ARG A 187 -2.92 -17.54 -41.52
C ARG A 187 -2.45 -18.64 -40.56
N PHE A 188 -1.35 -19.37 -40.85
CA PHE A 188 -0.73 -20.26 -39.89
C PHE A 188 0.07 -19.45 -38.87
N GLU A 189 -0.10 -19.76 -37.61
CA GLU A 189 0.61 -19.15 -36.49
C GLU A 189 2.05 -19.69 -36.43
N LEU A 190 3.01 -18.78 -36.52
CA LEU A 190 4.44 -19.09 -36.42
C LEU A 190 5.00 -18.87 -35.03
N ALA A 191 4.46 -17.90 -34.32
CA ALA A 191 4.75 -17.62 -32.91
C ALA A 191 3.61 -16.81 -32.30
N ALA A 192 3.34 -17.01 -31.03
CA ALA A 192 2.31 -16.28 -30.29
C ALA A 192 2.71 -16.10 -28.81
N SER A 193 2.09 -15.14 -28.15
CA SER A 193 2.24 -14.90 -26.71
C SER A 193 1.02 -14.12 -26.21
N ASP A 194 0.46 -14.51 -25.07
CA ASP A 194 -0.48 -13.73 -24.29
C ASP A 194 0.19 -13.15 -23.04
N ASP A 195 1.09 -13.89 -22.43
CA ASP A 195 1.91 -13.47 -21.29
C ASP A 195 3.39 -13.51 -21.65
N SER A 196 4.19 -12.73 -20.93
CA SER A 196 5.65 -12.84 -21.02
C SER A 196 6.30 -12.60 -19.65
N PRO A 197 7.42 -13.26 -19.33
CA PRO A 197 8.08 -13.09 -18.05
C PRO A 197 8.50 -11.63 -17.77
N VAL A 198 8.85 -10.87 -18.81
CA VAL A 198 9.23 -9.45 -18.69
C VAL A 198 8.02 -8.52 -18.74
N GLY A 199 7.05 -8.79 -19.60
CA GLY A 199 5.84 -7.97 -19.83
C GLY A 199 4.67 -8.32 -18.92
N LYS A 200 4.74 -9.42 -18.19
CA LYS A 200 3.62 -10.02 -17.45
C LYS A 200 2.49 -10.38 -18.42
N GLN A 201 1.32 -9.74 -18.34
CA GLN A 201 0.20 -9.92 -19.27
C GLN A 201 0.45 -9.37 -20.67
N ASP A 202 1.48 -8.58 -20.89
CA ASP A 202 1.81 -8.06 -22.21
C ASP A 202 2.68 -9.06 -22.97
N GLY A 203 2.17 -9.54 -24.11
CA GLY A 203 2.81 -10.56 -24.92
C GLY A 203 3.95 -10.02 -25.79
N MET A 204 4.89 -10.92 -26.13
CA MET A 204 5.96 -10.67 -27.10
C MET A 204 6.32 -11.96 -27.83
N CYS A 205 6.53 -11.88 -29.12
CA CYS A 205 6.97 -13.00 -29.92
C CYS A 205 7.94 -12.58 -31.02
N SER A 206 8.79 -13.50 -31.45
CA SER A 206 9.81 -13.21 -32.47
C SER A 206 10.13 -14.47 -33.26
N ILE A 207 10.38 -14.30 -34.56
CA ILE A 207 10.75 -15.36 -35.50
C ILE A 207 11.92 -14.93 -36.37
N VAL A 208 12.56 -15.89 -37.01
CA VAL A 208 13.36 -15.68 -38.22
C VAL A 208 12.54 -16.14 -39.44
N ALA A 209 12.26 -15.25 -40.37
CA ALA A 209 11.42 -15.51 -41.55
C ALA A 209 11.92 -16.74 -42.33
N PRO A 210 11.13 -17.81 -42.48
CA PRO A 210 11.55 -19.03 -43.18
C PRO A 210 11.59 -18.85 -44.70
N ALA A 211 10.90 -17.84 -45.28
CA ALA A 211 10.80 -17.55 -46.70
C ALA A 211 10.59 -16.04 -46.94
N ASP A 212 10.80 -15.60 -48.21
CA ASP A 212 10.36 -14.28 -48.63
C ASP A 212 8.85 -14.22 -48.65
N GLY A 213 8.25 -13.11 -48.19
CA GLY A 213 6.81 -12.92 -48.28
C GLY A 213 6.23 -11.95 -47.23
N THR A 214 4.91 -11.90 -47.25
CA THR A 214 4.11 -11.10 -46.31
C THR A 214 3.88 -11.91 -45.02
N TYR A 215 4.16 -11.26 -43.90
CA TYR A 215 3.85 -11.77 -42.56
C TYR A 215 2.85 -10.84 -41.91
N VAL A 216 1.96 -11.39 -41.07
CA VAL A 216 0.90 -10.61 -40.43
C VAL A 216 1.06 -10.71 -38.92
N VAL A 217 1.11 -9.57 -38.26
CA VAL A 217 1.04 -9.50 -36.79
C VAL A 217 -0.41 -9.28 -36.38
N GLN A 218 -0.91 -10.13 -35.51
CA GLN A 218 -2.25 -10.07 -34.98
C GLN A 218 -2.19 -9.55 -33.55
N VAL A 219 -3.12 -8.65 -33.18
CA VAL A 219 -3.38 -8.22 -31.79
C VAL A 219 -4.85 -8.37 -31.47
N ARG A 220 -5.18 -8.82 -30.30
CA ARG A 220 -6.55 -8.89 -29.78
C ARG A 220 -6.54 -9.00 -28.25
N GLU A 221 -7.68 -8.87 -27.61
CA GLU A 221 -7.81 -9.25 -26.22
C GLU A 221 -7.86 -10.79 -26.11
N THR A 222 -7.23 -11.38 -25.08
CA THR A 222 -7.08 -12.83 -24.92
C THR A 222 -8.41 -13.58 -24.99
N SER A 223 -9.48 -13.05 -24.38
CA SER A 223 -10.83 -13.64 -24.38
C SER A 223 -11.79 -13.02 -25.40
N TYR A 224 -11.27 -12.26 -26.38
CA TYR A 224 -12.07 -11.49 -27.36
C TYR A 224 -12.98 -10.42 -26.73
N GLY A 225 -12.67 -9.97 -25.51
CA GLY A 225 -13.25 -8.80 -24.90
C GLY A 225 -12.69 -7.53 -25.54
N GLY A 226 -12.83 -6.43 -24.85
CA GLY A 226 -12.28 -5.16 -25.28
C GLY A 226 -13.30 -4.03 -25.14
N ASN A 227 -12.81 -2.82 -25.34
CA ASN A 227 -13.63 -1.60 -25.33
C ASN A 227 -12.71 -0.41 -25.72
N GLY A 228 -13.28 0.76 -25.98
CA GLY A 228 -12.52 1.96 -26.36
C GLY A 228 -11.46 2.46 -25.39
N SER A 229 -11.29 1.83 -24.20
CA SER A 229 -10.20 2.10 -23.26
C SER A 229 -9.06 1.09 -23.35
N CYS A 230 -9.21 -0.03 -24.07
CA CYS A 230 -8.20 -1.06 -24.28
C CYS A 230 -7.16 -0.61 -25.30
N GLN A 231 -6.44 0.45 -24.94
CA GLN A 231 -5.39 1.02 -25.79
C GLN A 231 -4.16 0.14 -25.77
N TYR A 232 -3.47 0.04 -26.91
CA TYR A 232 -2.18 -0.63 -27.01
C TYR A 232 -1.14 0.18 -27.78
N ARG A 233 0.13 -0.22 -27.59
CA ARG A 233 1.27 0.18 -28.40
C ARG A 233 1.95 -1.09 -28.90
N LEU A 234 1.82 -1.36 -30.20
CA LEU A 234 2.39 -2.54 -30.83
C LEU A 234 3.69 -2.16 -31.53
N HIS A 235 4.80 -2.70 -31.06
CA HIS A 235 6.11 -2.57 -31.66
C HIS A 235 6.32 -3.69 -32.68
N ILE A 236 6.54 -3.35 -33.94
CA ILE A 236 6.77 -4.30 -35.02
C ILE A 236 8.10 -3.95 -35.67
N GLY A 237 9.02 -4.89 -35.80
CA GLY A 237 10.31 -4.63 -36.41
C GLY A 237 11.24 -5.80 -36.50
N ASN A 238 12.45 -5.55 -36.98
CA ASN A 238 13.54 -6.52 -37.00
C ASN A 238 14.56 -6.30 -35.85
N PHE A 239 14.20 -5.50 -34.87
CA PHE A 239 14.98 -5.29 -33.64
C PHE A 239 15.18 -6.57 -32.85
N PRO A 240 16.29 -6.72 -32.08
CA PRO A 240 16.52 -7.89 -31.25
C PRO A 240 15.49 -7.98 -30.13
N ARG A 241 15.04 -9.22 -29.83
CA ARG A 241 14.09 -9.47 -28.76
C ARG A 241 14.52 -10.66 -27.90
N PRO A 242 15.62 -10.54 -27.14
CA PRO A 242 16.05 -11.57 -26.21
C PRO A 242 15.12 -11.67 -25.01
N THR A 243 15.17 -12.83 -24.33
CA THR A 243 14.42 -13.11 -23.12
C THR A 243 15.29 -13.13 -21.86
N ALA A 244 16.62 -13.22 -22.00
CA ALA A 244 17.55 -13.22 -20.87
C ALA A 244 18.84 -12.46 -21.19
N VAL A 245 19.58 -12.08 -20.14
CA VAL A 245 20.90 -11.45 -20.24
C VAL A 245 21.86 -12.02 -19.19
N ILE A 246 23.08 -12.37 -19.59
CA ILE A 246 24.11 -12.94 -18.72
C ILE A 246 25.44 -12.16 -18.88
N PRO A 247 26.09 -11.76 -17.74
CA PRO A 247 25.54 -11.73 -16.40
C PRO A 247 24.34 -10.80 -16.29
N ALA A 248 23.41 -11.12 -15.40
CA ALA A 248 22.19 -10.32 -15.20
C ALA A 248 22.39 -9.13 -14.23
N GLY A 249 23.63 -8.65 -14.10
CA GLY A 249 24.00 -7.52 -13.25
C GLY A 249 25.50 -7.21 -13.29
N GLY A 250 25.85 -6.04 -12.70
CA GLY A 250 27.24 -5.58 -12.59
C GLY A 250 27.38 -4.46 -11.55
N LYS A 251 28.58 -3.87 -11.47
CA LYS A 251 28.89 -2.80 -10.50
C LYS A 251 28.47 -1.44 -11.01
N PRO A 252 28.15 -0.50 -10.12
CA PRO A 252 27.98 0.91 -10.51
C PRO A 252 29.19 1.42 -11.28
N GLY A 253 28.98 2.17 -12.37
CA GLY A 253 30.03 2.74 -13.22
C GLY A 253 30.77 1.76 -14.13
N GLU A 254 30.54 0.46 -14.02
CA GLU A 254 31.24 -0.57 -14.79
C GLU A 254 30.82 -0.56 -16.27
N GLU A 255 31.78 -0.81 -17.18
CA GLU A 255 31.52 -1.23 -18.54
C GLU A 255 31.68 -2.73 -18.63
N LEU A 256 30.61 -3.43 -18.97
CA LEU A 256 30.54 -4.89 -18.92
C LEU A 256 30.10 -5.46 -20.26
N GLU A 257 30.77 -6.52 -20.76
CA GLU A 257 30.25 -7.33 -21.84
C GLU A 257 29.19 -8.29 -21.30
N VAL A 258 28.00 -8.23 -21.87
CA VAL A 258 26.89 -9.13 -21.59
C VAL A 258 26.52 -9.95 -22.80
N THR A 259 25.95 -11.12 -22.59
CA THR A 259 25.36 -11.96 -23.63
C THR A 259 23.86 -11.99 -23.47
N PHE A 260 23.13 -11.55 -24.48
CA PHE A 260 21.69 -11.69 -24.58
C PHE A 260 21.34 -13.07 -25.13
N LEU A 261 20.35 -13.72 -24.55
CA LEU A 261 19.91 -15.09 -24.88
C LEU A 261 18.42 -15.09 -25.24
N GLY A 262 17.96 -16.14 -25.94
CA GLY A 262 16.55 -16.35 -26.26
C GLY A 262 16.04 -15.59 -27.49
N ASP A 263 16.90 -14.83 -28.20
CA ASP A 263 16.53 -14.24 -29.49
C ASP A 263 16.54 -15.34 -30.58
N PRO A 264 15.56 -15.41 -31.49
CA PRO A 264 15.50 -16.45 -32.52
C PRO A 264 16.65 -16.39 -33.53
N ALA A 265 17.35 -15.26 -33.64
CA ALA A 265 18.55 -15.13 -34.47
C ALA A 265 19.83 -15.61 -33.77
N GLY A 266 19.70 -16.04 -32.50
CA GLY A 266 20.80 -16.58 -31.67
C GLY A 266 21.34 -15.60 -30.64
N PRO A 267 22.29 -16.05 -29.82
CA PRO A 267 22.92 -15.25 -28.76
C PRO A 267 23.65 -14.02 -29.34
N MET A 268 23.61 -12.92 -28.58
CA MET A 268 24.19 -11.64 -28.99
C MET A 268 25.03 -11.03 -27.84
N LYS A 269 26.27 -10.66 -28.16
CA LYS A 269 27.16 -9.98 -27.20
C LYS A 269 27.08 -8.48 -27.37
N GLN A 270 27.04 -7.76 -26.26
CA GLN A 270 26.98 -6.31 -26.23
C GLN A 270 27.74 -5.75 -25.03
N LYS A 271 28.45 -4.64 -25.21
CA LYS A 271 29.00 -3.88 -24.09
C LYS A 271 27.91 -2.96 -23.51
N VAL A 272 27.74 -3.01 -22.22
CA VAL A 272 26.79 -2.20 -21.46
C VAL A 272 27.55 -1.34 -20.47
N LYS A 273 27.29 -0.04 -20.46
CA LYS A 273 27.79 0.87 -19.45
C LYS A 273 26.74 1.07 -18.36
N ILE A 274 27.08 0.71 -17.14
CA ILE A 274 26.20 0.84 -15.97
C ILE A 274 26.38 2.25 -15.39
N PRO A 275 25.31 3.03 -15.17
CA PRO A 275 25.43 4.33 -14.52
C PRO A 275 25.92 4.21 -13.06
N GLU A 276 26.71 5.18 -12.59
CA GLU A 276 27.11 5.29 -11.17
C GLU A 276 25.90 5.33 -10.23
N ASN A 277 24.87 6.07 -10.61
CA ASN A 277 23.62 6.24 -9.88
C ASN A 277 22.47 5.55 -10.63
N ALA A 278 22.62 4.26 -10.94
CA ALA A 278 21.56 3.50 -11.60
C ALA A 278 20.30 3.44 -10.74
N PRO A 279 19.11 3.64 -11.32
CA PRO A 279 17.86 3.47 -10.58
C PRO A 279 17.66 2.01 -10.15
N SER A 280 16.83 1.78 -9.13
CA SER A 280 16.54 0.43 -8.61
C SER A 280 15.90 -0.50 -9.65
N ASN A 281 15.22 0.06 -10.65
CA ASN A 281 14.59 -0.61 -11.79
C ASN A 281 15.42 -0.50 -13.09
N PHE A 282 16.75 -0.45 -12.98
CA PHE A 282 17.63 -0.37 -14.15
C PHE A 282 17.42 -1.55 -15.09
N VAL A 283 17.36 -1.26 -16.38
CA VAL A 283 17.20 -2.24 -17.46
C VAL A 283 18.27 -2.05 -18.52
N VAL A 284 18.61 -3.12 -19.24
CA VAL A 284 19.49 -3.09 -20.40
C VAL A 284 18.73 -3.45 -21.67
N HIS A 285 18.92 -2.64 -22.72
CA HIS A 285 18.28 -2.86 -24.00
C HIS A 285 19.24 -3.57 -24.95
N ALA A 286 18.76 -4.63 -25.57
CA ALA A 286 19.49 -5.28 -26.65
C ALA A 286 19.48 -4.37 -27.89
N GLN A 287 20.64 -4.23 -28.52
CA GLN A 287 20.81 -3.39 -29.73
C GLN A 287 21.75 -4.05 -30.70
N ASP A 288 21.36 -4.09 -31.97
CA ASP A 288 22.21 -4.54 -33.07
C ASP A 288 22.06 -3.56 -34.29
N ALA A 289 22.59 -3.95 -35.45
CA ALA A 289 22.53 -3.13 -36.67
C ALA A 289 21.09 -2.93 -37.16
N THR A 290 20.13 -3.74 -36.72
CA THR A 290 18.73 -3.68 -37.14
C THR A 290 17.84 -2.80 -36.24
N GLY A 291 18.29 -2.47 -35.04
CA GLY A 291 17.56 -1.63 -34.09
C GLY A 291 17.82 -1.95 -32.63
N MET A 292 17.00 -1.35 -31.77
CA MET A 292 17.04 -1.50 -30.34
C MET A 292 15.71 -2.08 -29.84
N SER A 293 15.75 -3.03 -28.88
CA SER A 293 14.55 -3.58 -28.25
C SER A 293 13.71 -2.50 -27.55
N PRO A 294 12.38 -2.48 -27.72
CA PRO A 294 11.49 -1.51 -27.05
C PRO A 294 11.51 -1.66 -25.54
N SER A 295 11.46 -2.88 -25.02
CA SER A 295 11.64 -3.18 -23.59
C SER A 295 13.06 -3.63 -23.31
N GLY A 296 13.64 -3.13 -22.22
CA GLY A 296 14.89 -3.64 -21.67
C GLY A 296 14.65 -4.84 -20.75
N LEU A 297 15.69 -5.65 -20.57
CA LEU A 297 15.71 -6.70 -19.57
C LEU A 297 16.14 -6.15 -18.22
N PRO A 298 15.47 -6.53 -17.09
CA PRO A 298 15.87 -6.12 -15.76
C PRO A 298 17.35 -6.50 -15.48
N PHE A 299 18.08 -5.56 -14.88
CA PHE A 299 19.51 -5.72 -14.66
C PHE A 299 19.90 -5.26 -13.25
N ARG A 300 20.52 -6.12 -12.47
CA ARG A 300 20.90 -5.85 -11.10
C ARG A 300 22.15 -4.98 -11.03
N VAL A 301 22.11 -3.93 -10.25
CA VAL A 301 23.29 -3.10 -9.99
C VAL A 301 23.70 -3.28 -8.53
N ALA A 302 24.85 -3.95 -8.32
CA ALA A 302 25.38 -4.26 -7.01
C ALA A 302 26.92 -4.28 -7.04
N ASN A 303 27.57 -3.81 -5.99
CA ASN A 303 29.03 -3.81 -5.90
C ASN A 303 29.60 -5.21 -5.59
N LEU A 304 29.31 -6.17 -6.47
CA LEU A 304 29.74 -7.57 -6.38
C LEU A 304 30.49 -7.96 -7.65
N ALA A 305 31.51 -8.81 -7.50
CA ALA A 305 32.17 -9.43 -8.64
C ALA A 305 31.25 -10.49 -9.27
N ASN A 306 31.12 -10.50 -10.60
CA ASN A 306 30.41 -11.55 -11.30
C ASN A 306 31.24 -12.85 -11.37
N VAL A 307 30.56 -13.97 -11.11
CA VAL A 307 31.07 -15.33 -11.41
C VAL A 307 30.07 -15.93 -12.39
N LEU A 308 30.55 -16.31 -13.57
CA LEU A 308 29.72 -17.01 -14.55
C LEU A 308 29.90 -18.51 -14.35
N GLU A 309 28.88 -19.29 -14.53
CA GLU A 309 28.97 -20.74 -14.53
C GLU A 309 29.90 -21.24 -15.63
N VAL A 310 30.47 -22.40 -15.40
CA VAL A 310 31.25 -23.13 -16.38
C VAL A 310 30.73 -24.56 -16.41
N GLU A 311 30.09 -24.90 -17.50
CA GLU A 311 29.52 -26.23 -17.72
C GLU A 311 30.56 -27.28 -18.17
N PRO A 312 30.40 -28.56 -17.76
CA PRO A 312 29.36 -29.07 -16.88
C PRO A 312 29.64 -28.75 -15.40
N ASN A 313 28.59 -28.44 -14.61
CA ASN A 313 28.69 -28.10 -13.19
C ASN A 313 27.65 -28.84 -12.31
N ASP A 314 27.07 -29.95 -12.81
CA ASP A 314 26.00 -30.72 -12.15
C ASP A 314 26.46 -31.48 -10.87
N THR A 315 27.77 -31.55 -10.57
CA THR A 315 28.28 -32.24 -9.38
C THR A 315 29.25 -31.38 -8.57
N ALA A 316 29.39 -31.67 -7.26
CA ALA A 316 30.31 -30.93 -6.39
C ALA A 316 31.77 -30.97 -6.88
N ALA A 317 32.18 -32.03 -7.62
CA ALA A 317 33.51 -32.14 -8.20
C ALA A 317 33.70 -31.22 -9.42
N GLN A 318 32.62 -30.88 -10.11
CA GLN A 318 32.59 -30.02 -11.29
C GLN A 318 32.17 -28.61 -10.97
N ALA A 319 31.86 -28.32 -9.68
CA ALA A 319 31.36 -27.06 -9.22
C ALA A 319 32.18 -25.87 -9.73
N THR A 320 31.49 -24.87 -10.31
CA THR A 320 32.11 -23.59 -10.70
C THR A 320 32.68 -22.89 -9.45
N ALA A 321 34.00 -22.68 -9.41
CA ALA A 321 34.64 -22.02 -8.29
C ALA A 321 34.53 -20.49 -8.39
N GLY A 322 34.22 -19.84 -7.27
CA GLY A 322 34.18 -18.38 -7.14
C GLY A 322 34.91 -17.89 -5.90
N PRO A 323 35.24 -16.58 -5.84
CA PRO A 323 35.68 -15.94 -4.60
C PRO A 323 34.53 -15.99 -3.60
N GLY A 324 34.73 -15.69 -2.33
CA GLY A 324 33.68 -15.59 -1.29
C GLY A 324 32.44 -14.80 -1.72
N PRO A 325 31.98 -13.81 -0.97
CA PRO A 325 30.80 -13.05 -1.37
C PRO A 325 30.92 -12.46 -2.78
N ALA A 326 30.07 -12.93 -3.68
CA ALA A 326 30.09 -12.65 -5.11
C ALA A 326 28.65 -12.71 -5.67
N ALA A 327 28.51 -12.45 -6.95
CA ALA A 327 27.28 -12.66 -7.69
C ALA A 327 27.48 -13.81 -8.68
N PHE A 328 26.86 -14.95 -8.40
CA PHE A 328 26.91 -16.15 -9.25
C PHE A 328 25.79 -16.06 -10.28
N ASN A 329 26.12 -16.24 -11.56
CA ASN A 329 25.19 -16.13 -12.67
C ASN A 329 25.23 -17.40 -13.49
N GLY A 330 24.06 -17.91 -13.89
CA GLY A 330 23.95 -19.13 -14.68
C GLY A 330 22.61 -19.24 -15.40
N VAL A 331 22.45 -20.38 -16.09
CA VAL A 331 21.26 -20.78 -16.84
C VAL A 331 20.99 -22.26 -16.60
N ILE A 332 19.87 -22.61 -16.02
CA ILE A 332 19.39 -23.99 -15.98
C ILE A 332 19.06 -24.41 -17.42
N GLY A 333 20.07 -24.91 -18.14
CA GLY A 333 20.08 -25.02 -19.60
C GLY A 333 19.19 -26.10 -20.18
N LYS A 334 18.82 -27.12 -19.40
CA LYS A 334 17.99 -28.27 -19.81
C LYS A 334 17.10 -28.77 -18.67
N PRO A 335 16.05 -29.51 -18.95
CA PRO A 335 15.24 -30.15 -17.91
C PRO A 335 16.11 -31.11 -17.03
N GLY A 336 15.99 -30.93 -15.70
CA GLY A 336 16.76 -31.70 -14.71
C GLY A 336 18.18 -31.23 -14.44
N ASP A 337 18.59 -30.11 -15.02
CA ASP A 337 19.85 -29.43 -14.77
C ASP A 337 19.98 -28.95 -13.32
N VAL A 338 21.22 -28.95 -12.83
CA VAL A 338 21.53 -28.56 -11.45
C VAL A 338 22.85 -27.82 -11.45
N ASP A 339 22.85 -26.55 -11.17
CA ASP A 339 24.07 -25.75 -11.15
C ASP A 339 24.69 -25.71 -9.77
N ILE A 340 25.97 -25.99 -9.71
CA ILE A 340 26.72 -26.04 -8.46
C ILE A 340 27.89 -25.06 -8.50
N PHE A 341 27.92 -24.19 -7.49
CA PHE A 341 29.02 -23.27 -7.24
C PHE A 341 29.72 -23.61 -5.93
N LYS A 342 31.05 -23.37 -5.92
CA LYS A 342 31.90 -23.56 -4.76
C LYS A 342 32.60 -22.27 -4.38
N PHE A 343 32.57 -21.90 -3.10
CA PHE A 343 33.28 -20.73 -2.58
C PHE A 343 33.81 -20.94 -1.18
N ALA A 344 34.88 -20.21 -0.82
CA ALA A 344 35.43 -20.21 0.52
C ALA A 344 34.67 -19.25 1.44
N GLY A 345 34.27 -19.71 2.61
CA GLY A 345 33.59 -18.91 3.64
C GLY A 345 34.33 -18.93 4.97
N LYS A 346 34.06 -17.93 5.81
CA LYS A 346 34.64 -17.76 7.14
C LYS A 346 33.59 -18.02 8.23
N LYS A 347 34.03 -18.69 9.31
CA LYS A 347 33.19 -18.94 10.49
C LYS A 347 32.63 -17.64 11.05
N GLY A 348 31.34 -17.64 11.35
CA GLY A 348 30.62 -16.48 11.89
C GLY A 348 30.26 -15.42 10.86
N GLN A 349 30.64 -15.56 9.59
CA GLN A 349 30.23 -14.67 8.51
C GLN A 349 28.72 -14.76 8.29
N VAL A 350 27.99 -13.63 8.41
CA VAL A 350 26.56 -13.56 8.15
C VAL A 350 26.36 -13.10 6.71
N LEU A 351 25.54 -13.82 5.96
CA LEU A 351 25.28 -13.56 4.55
C LEU A 351 23.78 -13.61 4.25
N ASP A 352 23.31 -12.62 3.53
CA ASP A 352 22.04 -12.63 2.82
C ASP A 352 22.30 -13.20 1.42
N VAL A 353 21.62 -14.28 1.10
CA VAL A 353 21.73 -15.00 -0.17
C VAL A 353 20.42 -14.84 -0.93
N HIS A 354 20.43 -14.00 -1.96
CA HIS A 354 19.27 -13.72 -2.81
C HIS A 354 19.44 -14.35 -4.18
N CYS A 355 18.55 -15.21 -4.58
CA CYS A 355 18.37 -15.55 -5.99
C CYS A 355 17.48 -14.50 -6.66
N TYR A 356 17.85 -14.11 -7.85
CA TYR A 356 17.09 -13.29 -8.77
C TYR A 356 16.90 -14.09 -10.05
N ALA A 357 15.65 -14.52 -10.31
CA ALA A 357 15.25 -15.24 -11.50
C ALA A 357 13.96 -14.64 -12.06
N ARG A 358 12.81 -14.86 -11.45
CA ARG A 358 11.52 -14.30 -11.86
C ARG A 358 11.53 -12.77 -11.88
N ARG A 359 12.21 -12.14 -10.91
CA ARG A 359 12.39 -10.68 -10.88
C ARG A 359 13.29 -10.15 -12.02
N LEU A 360 14.02 -11.01 -12.70
CA LEU A 360 14.79 -10.68 -13.90
C LEU A 360 14.05 -11.02 -15.20
N GLY A 361 12.85 -11.57 -15.11
CA GLY A 361 12.07 -12.01 -16.26
C GLY A 361 12.42 -13.42 -16.73
N SER A 362 13.07 -14.24 -15.89
CA SER A 362 13.31 -15.65 -16.15
C SER A 362 12.09 -16.50 -15.81
N PRO A 363 11.74 -17.55 -16.57
CA PRO A 363 10.71 -18.51 -16.21
C PRO A 363 11.12 -19.46 -15.08
N LEU A 364 12.39 -19.45 -14.67
CA LEU A 364 12.94 -20.29 -13.60
C LEU A 364 12.21 -20.04 -12.28
N ASP A 365 11.82 -21.14 -11.64
CA ASP A 365 11.30 -21.21 -10.27
C ASP A 365 12.43 -21.75 -9.36
N PRO A 366 13.30 -20.87 -8.79
CA PRO A 366 14.56 -21.28 -8.24
C PRO A 366 14.43 -21.91 -6.86
N VAL A 367 15.00 -23.10 -6.68
CA VAL A 367 15.25 -23.71 -5.37
C VAL A 367 16.76 -23.71 -5.10
N MET A 368 17.16 -23.17 -3.94
CA MET A 368 18.55 -23.10 -3.52
C MET A 368 18.84 -23.97 -2.30
N PHE A 369 20.03 -24.56 -2.29
CA PHE A 369 20.59 -25.27 -1.12
C PHE A 369 22.01 -24.78 -0.84
N LEU A 370 22.36 -24.64 0.44
CA LEU A 370 23.72 -24.32 0.88
C LEU A 370 24.23 -25.40 1.83
N ALA A 371 25.38 -25.96 1.51
CA ALA A 371 26.05 -27.01 2.29
C ALA A 371 27.52 -26.67 2.55
N VAL A 372 28.10 -27.22 3.62
CA VAL A 372 29.55 -27.34 3.70
C VAL A 372 29.98 -28.44 2.72
N GLU A 373 31.11 -28.26 2.02
CA GLU A 373 31.63 -29.25 1.08
C GLU A 373 31.72 -30.66 1.71
N GLY A 374 31.04 -31.63 1.10
CA GLY A 374 30.96 -32.99 1.60
C GLY A 374 29.95 -33.26 2.71
N ALA A 375 29.09 -32.28 3.07
CA ALA A 375 28.05 -32.42 4.08
C ALA A 375 26.65 -32.21 3.49
N ALA A 376 25.62 -32.57 4.26
CA ALA A 376 24.23 -32.25 3.91
C ALA A 376 23.96 -30.72 3.94
N PRO A 377 23.02 -30.24 3.15
CA PRO A 377 22.58 -28.81 3.21
C PRO A 377 22.12 -28.41 4.62
N PHE A 378 22.56 -27.24 5.07
CA PHE A 378 22.15 -26.64 6.34
C PHE A 378 21.23 -25.41 6.15
N ALA A 379 21.09 -24.92 4.93
CA ALA A 379 20.11 -23.91 4.55
C ALA A 379 19.53 -24.25 3.18
N SER A 380 18.26 -23.92 3.01
CA SER A 380 17.54 -24.04 1.74
C SER A 380 16.44 -23.00 1.67
N ALA A 381 16.05 -22.62 0.48
CA ALA A 381 14.91 -21.77 0.22
C ALA A 381 14.28 -22.10 -1.13
N ASP A 382 12.99 -21.79 -1.16
CA ASP A 382 12.13 -21.81 -2.31
C ASP A 382 11.49 -20.38 -2.42
N ASP A 383 10.22 -20.16 -2.36
CA ASP A 383 9.50 -18.87 -2.49
C ASP A 383 9.63 -17.91 -1.29
N ALA A 384 10.83 -17.62 -0.82
CA ALA A 384 11.00 -16.84 0.41
C ALA A 384 10.85 -15.30 0.22
N VAL A 385 11.06 -14.77 -0.98
CA VAL A 385 10.88 -13.35 -1.31
C VAL A 385 10.09 -13.22 -2.61
N GLY A 386 8.77 -13.35 -2.50
CA GLY A 386 7.91 -13.49 -3.67
C GLY A 386 8.28 -14.77 -4.42
N PRO A 387 8.41 -14.74 -5.77
CA PRO A 387 8.68 -15.92 -6.57
C PRO A 387 10.17 -16.32 -6.63
N ASP A 388 11.05 -15.71 -5.85
CA ASP A 388 12.48 -15.97 -5.84
C ASP A 388 12.97 -16.42 -4.46
N SER A 389 14.00 -17.27 -4.43
CA SER A 389 14.57 -17.82 -3.21
C SER A 389 15.43 -16.83 -2.44
N PHE A 390 15.36 -16.90 -1.12
CA PHE A 390 16.20 -16.13 -0.20
C PHE A 390 16.42 -16.90 1.11
N PHE A 391 17.62 -16.83 1.65
CA PHE A 391 17.88 -17.16 3.04
C PHE A 391 19.00 -16.29 3.62
N ARG A 392 18.96 -16.09 4.93
CA ARG A 392 20.08 -15.54 5.71
C ARG A 392 20.77 -16.66 6.44
N VAL A 393 22.09 -16.70 6.37
CA VAL A 393 22.90 -17.73 7.03
C VAL A 393 24.04 -17.12 7.82
N THR A 394 24.42 -17.82 8.89
CA THR A 394 25.73 -17.65 9.56
C THR A 394 26.56 -18.84 9.24
N LEU A 395 27.71 -18.65 8.58
CA LEU A 395 28.60 -19.75 8.20
C LEU A 395 29.21 -20.42 9.44
N PRO A 396 29.09 -21.76 9.58
CA PRO A 396 29.51 -22.45 10.79
C PRO A 396 31.02 -22.63 10.94
N ASP A 397 31.77 -22.68 9.84
CA ASP A 397 33.20 -23.04 9.82
C ASP A 397 33.99 -22.25 8.78
N ASP A 398 35.34 -22.25 8.92
CA ASP A 398 36.28 -21.79 7.89
C ASP A 398 36.50 -22.93 6.86
N LYS A 399 35.57 -23.06 5.90
CA LYS A 399 35.55 -24.16 4.92
C LYS A 399 35.08 -23.67 3.55
N ASN A 400 35.13 -24.58 2.58
CA ASN A 400 34.44 -24.42 1.32
C ASN A 400 32.96 -24.76 1.48
N TYR A 401 32.14 -24.02 0.77
CA TYR A 401 30.69 -24.14 0.72
C TYR A 401 30.24 -24.46 -0.70
N ILE A 402 29.19 -25.22 -0.80
CA ILE A 402 28.53 -25.63 -2.04
C ILE A 402 27.16 -24.97 -2.07
N LEU A 403 26.96 -24.12 -3.06
CA LEU A 403 25.63 -23.57 -3.43
C LEU A 403 25.09 -24.41 -4.57
N THR A 404 23.90 -24.94 -4.42
CA THR A 404 23.19 -25.69 -5.46
C THR A 404 21.94 -24.92 -5.86
N ILE A 405 21.70 -24.79 -7.16
CA ILE A 405 20.53 -24.11 -7.75
C ILE A 405 19.86 -25.07 -8.73
N GLN A 406 18.54 -25.14 -8.71
CA GLN A 406 17.75 -25.94 -9.65
C GLN A 406 16.35 -25.32 -9.82
N ASP A 407 15.67 -25.71 -10.87
CA ASP A 407 14.24 -25.39 -11.05
C ASP A 407 13.37 -26.29 -10.16
N HIS A 408 12.34 -25.74 -9.51
CA HIS A 408 11.41 -26.46 -8.63
C HIS A 408 10.72 -27.65 -9.33
N LEU A 409 10.30 -27.47 -10.57
CA LEU A 409 9.64 -28.48 -11.40
C LEU A 409 10.62 -29.22 -12.32
N LYS A 410 11.93 -29.00 -12.14
CA LYS A 410 13.01 -29.57 -12.96
C LYS A 410 12.86 -29.26 -14.45
N LYS A 411 12.36 -28.06 -14.77
CA LYS A 411 12.37 -27.51 -16.12
C LYS A 411 13.71 -26.87 -16.41
N GLY A 412 13.92 -26.41 -17.64
CA GLY A 412 15.13 -25.69 -18.04
C GLY A 412 15.04 -25.28 -19.50
N GLY A 413 15.87 -24.32 -19.88
CA GLY A 413 15.92 -23.74 -21.22
C GLY A 413 16.90 -22.57 -21.28
N ALA A 414 17.14 -22.06 -22.46
CA ALA A 414 18.08 -20.96 -22.70
C ALA A 414 17.69 -19.63 -21.98
N ASP A 415 16.47 -19.49 -21.55
CA ASP A 415 15.91 -18.34 -20.83
C ASP A 415 15.75 -18.56 -19.32
N TYR A 416 16.11 -19.76 -18.79
CA TYR A 416 16.07 -20.07 -17.37
C TYR A 416 17.29 -19.49 -16.64
N SER A 417 17.54 -18.22 -16.86
CA SER A 417 18.69 -17.51 -16.30
C SER A 417 18.46 -17.10 -14.84
N TYR A 418 19.53 -17.00 -14.07
CA TYR A 418 19.50 -16.53 -12.70
C TYR A 418 20.76 -15.76 -12.31
N ARG A 419 20.64 -15.02 -11.19
CA ARG A 419 21.74 -14.38 -10.49
C ARG A 419 21.58 -14.59 -9.00
N VAL A 420 22.58 -15.15 -8.32
CA VAL A 420 22.60 -15.29 -6.86
C VAL A 420 23.61 -14.32 -6.27
N GLU A 421 23.12 -13.39 -5.45
CA GLU A 421 23.95 -12.38 -4.77
C GLU A 421 24.18 -12.77 -3.30
N PHE A 422 25.45 -12.84 -2.90
CA PHE A 422 25.88 -13.02 -1.52
C PHE A 422 26.30 -11.67 -0.96
N THR A 423 25.53 -11.12 -0.05
CA THR A 423 25.77 -9.80 0.56
C THR A 423 25.77 -9.87 2.07
N PRO A 424 26.69 -9.16 2.76
CA PRO A 424 26.49 -8.97 4.20
C PRO A 424 25.22 -8.16 4.46
N PRO A 425 24.48 -8.47 5.54
CA PRO A 425 23.37 -7.60 5.95
C PRO A 425 23.84 -6.15 6.12
N ALA A 426 23.12 -5.21 5.55
CA ALA A 426 23.51 -3.80 5.56
C ALA A 426 22.39 -2.92 6.12
N PRO A 427 22.72 -1.99 7.04
CA PRO A 427 21.74 -1.06 7.56
C PRO A 427 21.18 -0.15 6.46
N LYS A 428 19.84 -0.03 6.41
CA LYS A 428 19.14 0.87 5.49
C LYS A 428 17.79 1.29 6.02
N SER A 429 17.23 2.37 5.46
CA SER A 429 15.88 2.83 5.73
C SER A 429 15.08 2.94 4.44
N THR A 430 13.79 2.58 4.51
CA THR A 430 12.84 2.85 3.43
C THR A 430 11.69 3.65 3.99
N LEU A 431 11.42 4.81 3.40
CA LEU A 431 10.34 5.71 3.79
C LEU A 431 9.22 5.67 2.77
N SER A 432 7.99 5.85 3.25
CA SER A 432 6.81 5.96 2.39
C SER A 432 5.67 6.71 3.10
N ILE A 433 4.71 7.20 2.33
CA ILE A 433 3.43 7.68 2.86
C ILE A 433 2.45 6.50 2.86
N PRO A 434 1.88 6.10 4.02
CA PRO A 434 0.90 5.03 4.08
C PRO A 434 -0.33 5.32 3.20
N LYS A 435 -0.83 4.30 2.50
CA LYS A 435 -2.06 4.43 1.71
C LYS A 435 -3.26 4.65 2.63
N VAL A 436 -4.11 5.61 2.26
CA VAL A 436 -5.36 5.91 2.98
C VAL A 436 -6.41 4.83 2.76
N ALA A 437 -6.43 4.28 1.55
CA ALA A 437 -7.27 3.16 1.17
C ALA A 437 -6.48 2.24 0.23
N LEU A 438 -6.86 0.96 0.22
CA LEU A 438 -6.26 -0.03 -0.68
C LEU A 438 -6.41 0.44 -2.13
N PHE A 439 -5.34 0.34 -2.91
CA PHE A 439 -5.26 0.74 -4.32
C PHE A 439 -5.52 2.24 -4.61
N SER A 440 -5.50 3.10 -3.60
CA SER A 440 -5.70 4.54 -3.76
C SER A 440 -4.38 5.29 -3.80
N GLN A 441 -4.30 6.31 -4.65
CA GLN A 441 -3.24 7.32 -4.63
C GLN A 441 -3.65 8.58 -3.84
N GLU A 442 -4.80 8.56 -3.16
CA GLU A 442 -5.29 9.68 -2.37
C GLU A 442 -4.33 10.01 -1.23
N ARG A 443 -4.03 11.28 -1.07
CA ARG A 443 -3.09 11.81 -0.05
C ARG A 443 -1.69 11.15 -0.06
N GLN A 444 -1.26 10.65 -1.22
CA GLN A 444 0.10 10.15 -1.46
C GLN A 444 0.99 11.20 -2.14
N THR A 445 0.58 12.45 -2.11
CA THR A 445 1.32 13.64 -2.48
C THR A 445 1.05 14.71 -1.45
N ILE A 446 1.96 15.65 -1.28
CA ILE A 446 1.80 16.72 -0.31
C ILE A 446 1.59 18.04 -1.05
N THR A 447 0.38 18.56 -1.01
CA THR A 447 0.06 19.93 -1.45
C THR A 447 -0.09 20.82 -0.23
N VAL A 448 0.76 21.82 -0.09
CA VAL A 448 0.69 22.83 0.98
C VAL A 448 0.34 24.19 0.37
N HIS A 449 -0.63 24.88 0.93
CA HIS A 449 -1.03 26.21 0.47
C HIS A 449 -0.17 27.29 1.11
N LYS A 450 0.10 28.38 0.40
CA LYS A 450 0.85 29.53 0.91
C LYS A 450 0.33 30.00 2.27
N GLY A 451 1.20 30.25 3.22
CA GLY A 451 0.87 30.68 4.58
C GLY A 451 0.12 29.63 5.41
N ASN A 452 0.13 28.37 4.98
CA ASN A 452 -0.65 27.28 5.59
C ASN A 452 0.23 26.04 5.83
N ARG A 453 -0.40 24.94 6.25
CA ARG A 453 0.24 23.68 6.61
C ARG A 453 -0.49 22.53 5.98
N MET A 454 0.24 21.44 5.70
CA MET A 454 -0.31 20.15 5.35
C MET A 454 0.42 19.05 6.10
N ALA A 455 -0.31 18.29 6.89
CA ALA A 455 0.20 17.13 7.61
C ALA A 455 -0.02 15.84 6.81
N SER A 456 0.96 14.95 6.88
CA SER A 456 0.90 13.59 6.33
C SER A 456 1.48 12.60 7.34
N LEU A 457 1.20 11.32 7.16
CA LEU A 457 1.91 10.26 7.87
C LEU A 457 3.19 9.90 7.10
N MET A 458 4.27 9.63 7.82
CA MET A 458 5.50 9.11 7.23
C MET A 458 5.85 7.79 7.91
N SER A 459 5.91 6.72 7.13
CA SER A 459 6.36 5.41 7.58
C SER A 459 7.85 5.22 7.29
N VAL A 460 8.56 4.56 8.22
CA VAL A 460 9.97 4.23 8.11
C VAL A 460 10.20 2.77 8.46
N SER A 461 10.56 1.96 7.47
CA SER A 461 11.10 0.63 7.69
C SER A 461 12.60 0.72 7.95
N ARG A 462 13.06 0.18 9.07
CA ARG A 462 14.47 0.11 9.48
C ARG A 462 14.96 -1.31 9.28
N ALA A 463 16.01 -1.50 8.48
CA ALA A 463 16.67 -2.79 8.31
C ALA A 463 18.08 -2.72 8.90
N GLU A 464 18.46 -3.69 9.70
CA GLU A 464 19.79 -3.86 10.33
C GLU A 464 20.24 -2.70 11.24
N TRP A 465 19.33 -1.86 11.67
CA TRP A 465 19.57 -0.84 12.69
C TRP A 465 18.30 -0.58 13.50
N GLY A 466 18.46 -0.09 14.71
CA GLY A 466 17.35 0.19 15.64
C GLY A 466 17.53 1.54 16.32
N GLY A 467 16.63 1.83 17.25
CA GLY A 467 16.59 3.08 17.98
C GLY A 467 15.67 4.12 17.35
N ASP A 468 15.64 5.30 17.97
CA ASP A 468 14.86 6.44 17.50
C ASP A 468 15.44 6.99 16.20
N ALA A 469 14.59 7.50 15.32
CA ALA A 469 14.97 8.06 14.03
C ALA A 469 14.59 9.54 13.92
N THR A 470 15.47 10.37 13.36
CA THR A 470 15.14 11.72 12.91
C THR A 470 14.91 11.72 11.40
N LEU A 471 13.88 12.45 10.96
CA LEU A 471 13.51 12.57 9.55
C LEU A 471 13.98 13.92 9.00
N ARG A 472 14.34 13.93 7.72
CA ARG A 472 14.63 15.16 6.97
C ARG A 472 14.05 15.05 5.56
N ALA A 473 13.79 16.18 4.94
CA ALA A 473 13.38 16.29 3.56
C ALA A 473 14.41 17.08 2.76
N GLU A 474 14.69 16.60 1.54
CA GLU A 474 15.56 17.25 0.58
C GLU A 474 14.73 17.66 -0.64
N ASN A 475 15.14 18.72 -1.32
CA ASN A 475 14.48 19.24 -2.53
C ASN A 475 13.00 19.63 -2.31
N LEU A 476 12.66 20.20 -1.16
CA LEU A 476 11.33 20.80 -0.98
C LEU A 476 11.18 22.05 -1.88
N PRO A 477 9.94 22.42 -2.28
CA PRO A 477 9.69 23.70 -2.93
C PRO A 477 10.21 24.88 -2.10
N PRO A 478 10.73 25.96 -2.73
CA PRO A 478 11.25 27.12 -2.02
C PRO A 478 10.23 27.75 -1.09
N GLY A 479 10.61 27.97 0.17
CA GLY A 479 9.73 28.49 1.22
C GLY A 479 8.86 27.43 1.91
N ALA A 480 9.03 26.14 1.58
CA ALA A 480 8.44 25.03 2.31
C ALA A 480 9.46 24.41 3.29
N THR A 481 8.99 24.02 4.47
CA THR A 481 9.81 23.40 5.52
C THR A 481 9.11 22.18 6.12
N LEU A 482 9.91 21.20 6.57
CA LEU A 482 9.42 20.02 7.27
C LEU A 482 9.48 20.23 8.79
N ALA A 483 8.37 20.00 9.46
CA ALA A 483 8.29 19.91 10.92
C ALA A 483 7.85 18.48 11.31
N CYS A 484 8.63 17.82 12.16
CA CYS A 484 8.31 16.52 12.73
C CYS A 484 9.04 16.32 14.06
N ASP A 485 8.62 15.35 14.85
CA ASP A 485 9.35 14.88 16.02
C ASP A 485 10.29 13.73 15.66
N SER A 486 11.15 13.34 16.60
CA SER A 486 11.89 12.09 16.48
C SER A 486 10.92 10.90 16.51
N MET A 487 11.10 9.97 15.59
CA MET A 487 10.33 8.75 15.52
C MET A 487 10.86 7.75 16.54
N PRO A 488 10.08 7.33 17.56
CA PRO A 488 10.50 6.34 18.54
C PRO A 488 10.84 4.98 17.90
N ALA A 489 11.72 4.23 18.57
CA ALA A 489 12.14 2.90 18.10
C ALA A 489 10.99 1.90 17.93
N ASN A 490 9.96 2.02 18.76
CA ASN A 490 8.77 1.14 18.76
C ASN A 490 7.65 1.61 17.81
N LEU A 491 7.89 2.66 17.02
CA LEU A 491 6.95 3.12 15.99
C LEU A 491 7.61 3.03 14.62
N ASP A 492 6.79 2.68 13.66
CA ASP A 492 7.12 2.68 12.24
C ASP A 492 6.49 3.86 11.47
N THR A 493 5.60 4.63 12.12
CA THR A 493 4.83 5.71 11.48
C THR A 493 4.65 6.88 12.44
N ILE A 494 4.92 8.11 11.97
CA ILE A 494 4.66 9.35 12.71
C ILE A 494 4.02 10.42 11.81
N PRO A 495 3.34 11.43 12.38
CA PRO A 495 2.89 12.59 11.64
C PRO A 495 4.06 13.52 11.31
N VAL A 496 4.07 14.03 10.10
CA VAL A 496 4.96 15.10 9.63
C VAL A 496 4.11 16.25 9.12
N VAL A 497 4.60 17.47 9.22
CA VAL A 497 3.90 18.67 8.73
C VAL A 497 4.81 19.40 7.78
N ILE A 498 4.35 19.68 6.56
CA ILE A 498 4.97 20.63 5.66
C ILE A 498 4.30 21.99 5.85
N GLU A 499 5.11 23.00 6.14
CA GLU A 499 4.66 24.38 6.29
C GLU A 499 5.16 25.22 5.11
N ALA A 500 4.30 26.04 4.53
CA ALA A 500 4.66 26.98 3.48
C ALA A 500 4.60 28.42 4.01
N ALA A 501 5.65 29.19 3.81
CA ALA A 501 5.65 30.62 4.11
C ALA A 501 4.60 31.38 3.29
N ALA A 502 4.11 32.50 3.80
CA ALA A 502 3.09 33.30 3.09
C ALA A 502 3.59 33.85 1.74
N ASP A 503 4.89 34.10 1.63
CA ASP A 503 5.59 34.56 0.44
C ASP A 503 6.26 33.43 -0.37
N ALA A 504 6.03 32.18 0.02
CA ALA A 504 6.57 31.01 -0.70
C ALA A 504 6.18 31.07 -2.18
N LYS A 505 7.09 30.66 -3.05
CA LYS A 505 6.79 30.56 -4.49
C LYS A 505 5.91 29.34 -4.76
N VAL A 506 4.94 29.54 -5.64
CA VAL A 506 4.12 28.42 -6.17
C VAL A 506 5.01 27.57 -7.06
N ASP A 507 5.39 26.40 -6.57
CA ASP A 507 6.36 25.49 -7.21
C ASP A 507 6.02 24.04 -6.86
N GLY A 508 6.46 23.07 -7.66
CA GLY A 508 6.32 21.65 -7.40
C GLY A 508 7.66 20.94 -7.55
N ARG A 509 7.98 20.03 -6.65
CA ARG A 509 9.22 19.27 -6.64
C ARG A 509 8.97 17.81 -6.31
N VAL A 510 9.84 16.94 -6.82
CA VAL A 510 9.97 15.58 -6.30
C VAL A 510 10.95 15.64 -5.13
N ALA A 511 10.42 15.63 -3.92
CA ALA A 511 11.19 15.68 -2.68
C ALA A 511 11.68 14.28 -2.29
N GLN A 512 12.83 14.23 -1.62
CA GLN A 512 13.38 13.02 -1.02
C GLN A 512 13.26 13.11 0.50
N PHE A 513 12.68 12.09 1.11
CA PHE A 513 12.64 11.95 2.56
C PHE A 513 13.67 10.93 3.01
N ARG A 514 14.39 11.24 4.09
CA ARG A 514 15.45 10.40 4.64
C ARG A 514 15.30 10.26 6.14
N ALA A 515 15.76 9.12 6.65
CA ALA A 515 15.81 8.84 8.08
C ALA A 515 17.24 8.56 8.51
N LYS A 516 17.61 9.03 9.70
CA LYS A 516 18.90 8.71 10.34
C LYS A 516 18.70 8.39 11.83
N PRO A 517 19.61 7.61 12.45
CA PRO A 517 19.58 7.39 13.89
C PRO A 517 19.60 8.71 14.67
N ALA A 518 18.74 8.81 15.70
CA ALA A 518 18.59 10.04 16.49
C ALA A 518 19.66 10.20 17.57
N ASP A 519 20.39 9.13 17.92
CA ASP A 519 21.35 9.08 19.02
C ASP A 519 22.67 9.85 18.73
N GLY A 520 22.90 10.22 17.47
CA GLY A 520 24.13 10.89 17.01
C GLY A 520 25.40 10.04 17.12
N LYS A 521 25.30 8.77 17.54
CA LYS A 521 26.43 7.84 17.71
C LYS A 521 26.58 6.92 16.51
N GLN A 522 25.47 6.52 15.92
CA GLN A 522 25.45 5.72 14.70
C GLN A 522 25.62 6.60 13.47
N PRO A 523 26.27 6.10 12.39
CA PRO A 523 26.36 6.83 11.13
C PRO A 523 24.98 7.00 10.47
N GLU A 524 24.88 7.91 9.52
CA GLU A 524 23.73 7.96 8.63
C GLU A 524 23.79 6.79 7.65
N TYR A 525 22.73 5.99 7.63
CA TYR A 525 22.61 4.82 6.72
C TYR A 525 21.92 5.19 5.42
N PRO A 526 22.12 4.42 4.34
CA PRO A 526 21.38 4.59 3.10
C PRO A 526 19.87 4.66 3.37
N SER A 527 19.25 5.65 2.80
CA SER A 527 17.83 5.92 3.01
C SER A 527 17.18 6.26 1.67
N GLN A 528 16.07 5.60 1.35
CA GLN A 528 15.32 5.83 0.13
C GLN A 528 13.85 6.10 0.46
N PHE A 529 13.22 6.95 -0.32
CA PHE A 529 11.77 7.08 -0.34
C PHE A 529 11.22 6.19 -1.46
N ALA A 530 10.32 5.29 -1.11
CA ALA A 530 9.68 4.37 -2.06
C ALA A 530 8.16 4.46 -1.92
N GLN A 531 7.50 4.90 -2.98
CA GLN A 531 6.05 5.02 -3.03
C GLN A 531 5.50 4.23 -4.20
N GLN A 532 4.47 3.43 -3.98
CA GLN A 532 3.83 2.66 -5.02
C GLN A 532 2.57 3.36 -5.51
N ALA A 533 2.53 3.69 -6.79
CA ALA A 533 1.32 4.13 -7.49
C ALA A 533 0.65 2.92 -8.14
N ASP A 534 -0.53 2.53 -7.65
CA ASP A 534 -1.31 1.45 -8.23
C ASP A 534 -2.03 1.99 -9.47
N LEU A 535 -1.86 1.32 -10.61
CA LEU A 535 -2.39 1.75 -11.89
C LEU A 535 -3.52 0.85 -12.40
N ILE A 536 -3.33 -0.48 -12.38
CA ILE A 536 -4.31 -1.44 -12.88
C ILE A 536 -4.68 -2.46 -11.81
N ILE A 537 -5.96 -2.56 -11.57
CA ILE A 537 -6.58 -3.53 -10.66
C ILE A 537 -7.65 -4.27 -11.46
N GLY A 538 -7.69 -5.58 -11.33
CA GLY A 538 -8.64 -6.43 -12.05
C GLY A 538 -9.02 -7.71 -11.32
N PRO A 539 -9.93 -8.52 -11.91
CA PRO A 539 -10.28 -9.83 -11.40
C PRO A 539 -9.10 -10.82 -11.53
N PRO A 540 -9.05 -11.91 -10.73
CA PRO A 540 -9.91 -12.16 -9.58
C PRO A 540 -9.46 -11.36 -8.33
N ASN A 541 -10.37 -11.18 -7.37
CA ASN A 541 -10.08 -10.65 -6.02
C ASN A 541 -9.44 -9.26 -5.97
N GLN A 542 -9.66 -8.41 -6.98
CA GLN A 542 -9.02 -7.09 -7.08
C GLN A 542 -7.48 -7.19 -7.06
N THR A 543 -6.94 -8.07 -7.88
CA THR A 543 -5.49 -8.24 -8.03
C THR A 543 -4.85 -6.98 -8.63
N LEU A 544 -3.71 -6.57 -8.07
CA LEU A 544 -2.92 -5.48 -8.62
C LEU A 544 -2.03 -6.03 -9.74
N TYR A 545 -2.36 -5.69 -10.98
CA TYR A 545 -1.64 -6.15 -12.18
C TYR A 545 -0.48 -5.22 -12.55
N TRP A 546 -0.70 -3.92 -12.49
CA TRP A 546 0.34 -2.96 -12.84
C TRP A 546 0.46 -1.84 -11.80
N LYS A 547 1.70 -1.52 -11.45
CA LYS A 547 2.08 -0.46 -10.51
C LYS A 547 3.32 0.25 -11.03
N TYR A 548 3.51 1.47 -10.61
CA TYR A 548 4.75 2.21 -10.79
C TYR A 548 5.38 2.52 -9.41
N ASP A 549 6.65 2.18 -9.24
CA ASP A 549 7.38 2.50 -8.01
C ASP A 549 8.06 3.87 -8.16
N LEU A 550 7.57 4.85 -7.41
CA LEU A 550 8.03 6.24 -7.43
C LEU A 550 9.21 6.43 -6.47
N GLU A 551 10.29 7.00 -6.97
CA GLU A 551 11.45 7.39 -6.17
C GLU A 551 11.36 8.86 -5.78
N GLY A 552 10.79 9.14 -4.61
CA GLY A 552 10.51 10.49 -4.12
C GLY A 552 9.02 10.82 -4.13
N ASP A 553 8.63 11.81 -3.34
CA ASP A 553 7.25 12.28 -3.26
C ASP A 553 7.05 13.63 -3.95
N ALA A 554 5.92 13.77 -4.62
CA ALA A 554 5.54 15.05 -5.22
C ALA A 554 5.03 16.00 -4.13
N VAL A 555 5.81 17.02 -3.83
CA VAL A 555 5.47 18.10 -2.88
C VAL A 555 5.28 19.39 -3.65
N ALA A 556 4.17 20.09 -3.42
CA ALA A 556 3.92 21.38 -4.05
C ALA A 556 3.47 22.46 -3.05
N VAL A 557 3.93 23.68 -3.30
CA VAL A 557 3.32 24.89 -2.77
C VAL A 557 2.25 25.36 -3.75
N ALA A 558 1.00 25.41 -3.30
CA ALA A 558 -0.14 25.88 -4.08
C ALA A 558 -0.58 27.30 -3.66
N ASP A 559 -1.47 27.89 -4.43
CA ASP A 559 -2.06 29.18 -4.10
C ASP A 559 -2.78 29.14 -2.75
N GLU A 560 -2.91 30.29 -2.13
CA GLU A 560 -3.53 30.46 -0.82
C GLU A 560 -5.00 30.03 -0.82
N VAL A 561 -5.44 29.39 0.27
CA VAL A 561 -6.85 29.03 0.51
C VAL A 561 -7.47 29.95 1.57
N PRO A 562 -8.83 30.15 1.53
CA PRO A 562 -9.48 31.14 2.40
C PRO A 562 -9.70 30.67 3.84
N PHE A 563 -9.05 29.60 4.28
CA PHE A 563 -9.13 29.14 5.66
C PHE A 563 -7.84 28.49 6.15
N LYS A 564 -7.68 28.52 7.45
CA LYS A 564 -6.59 27.88 8.18
C LYS A 564 -7.17 27.28 9.46
N ILE A 565 -6.60 26.18 9.94
CA ILE A 565 -6.99 25.61 11.23
C ILE A 565 -5.82 25.62 12.20
N THR A 566 -6.13 25.73 13.48
CA THR A 566 -5.16 25.68 14.59
C THR A 566 -5.78 24.87 15.72
N VAL A 567 -5.01 23.97 16.30
CA VAL A 567 -5.37 23.28 17.55
C VAL A 567 -4.96 24.19 18.70
N VAL A 568 -5.88 24.46 19.61
CA VAL A 568 -5.55 25.10 20.88
C VAL A 568 -4.78 24.07 21.73
N GLU A 569 -3.51 24.32 21.98
CA GLU A 569 -2.67 23.37 22.72
C GLU A 569 -3.26 23.10 24.13
N PRO A 570 -3.50 21.82 24.47
CA PRO A 570 -4.00 21.46 25.79
C PRO A 570 -3.05 21.88 26.91
N LYS A 571 -3.59 22.53 27.94
CA LYS A 571 -2.82 22.96 29.12
C LYS A 571 -2.76 21.87 30.21
N CYS A 572 -3.55 20.81 30.06
CA CYS A 572 -3.60 19.67 30.94
C CYS A 572 -3.28 18.36 30.19
N PRO A 573 -2.84 17.31 30.89
CA PRO A 573 -2.61 16.01 30.27
C PRO A 573 -3.90 15.25 30.00
N LEU A 574 -3.89 14.40 28.98
CA LEU A 574 -4.81 13.29 28.82
C LEU A 574 -4.34 12.13 29.68
N VAL A 575 -5.08 11.79 30.71
CA VAL A 575 -4.69 10.68 31.60
C VAL A 575 -5.17 9.32 31.08
N GLN A 576 -4.45 8.26 31.38
CA GLN A 576 -4.90 6.89 31.13
C GLN A 576 -6.30 6.67 31.73
N ASN A 577 -7.16 5.93 31.06
CA ASN A 577 -8.60 5.80 31.36
C ASN A 577 -9.35 7.15 31.36
N GLY A 578 -8.82 8.17 30.72
CA GLY A 578 -9.44 9.49 30.68
C GLY A 578 -9.90 9.89 29.29
N SER A 579 -10.52 11.05 29.24
CA SER A 579 -10.94 11.70 28.00
C SER A 579 -10.64 13.20 28.03
N MET A 580 -10.47 13.78 26.84
CA MET A 580 -10.18 15.20 26.66
C MET A 580 -10.98 15.73 25.46
N GLN A 581 -11.41 16.99 25.54
CA GLN A 581 -11.97 17.72 24.41
C GLN A 581 -10.86 18.57 23.77
N LEU A 582 -10.41 18.18 22.59
CA LEU A 582 -9.42 18.94 21.83
C LEU A 582 -10.13 20.05 21.04
N LYS A 583 -9.82 21.29 21.34
CA LYS A 583 -10.40 22.46 20.69
C LYS A 583 -9.66 22.79 19.39
N ILE A 584 -10.41 22.89 18.28
CA ILE A 584 -9.90 23.27 16.97
C ILE A 584 -10.56 24.58 16.56
N VAL A 585 -9.75 25.56 16.16
CA VAL A 585 -10.19 26.90 15.74
C VAL A 585 -9.86 27.08 14.27
N ALA A 586 -10.78 27.67 13.52
CA ALA A 586 -10.59 28.07 12.13
C ALA A 586 -10.44 29.61 12.02
N GLU A 587 -9.44 30.02 11.28
CA GLU A 587 -9.33 31.38 10.75
C GLU A 587 -9.91 31.38 9.34
N ARG A 588 -10.88 32.26 9.05
CA ARG A 588 -11.54 32.39 7.77
C ARG A 588 -11.27 33.74 7.16
N LYS A 589 -10.94 33.79 5.87
CA LYS A 589 -10.90 35.05 5.13
C LYS A 589 -12.32 35.64 4.94
N PRO A 590 -12.44 36.95 4.82
CA PRO A 590 -13.74 37.60 4.55
C PRO A 590 -14.46 36.94 3.36
N GLY A 591 -15.75 36.63 3.55
CA GLY A 591 -16.59 35.97 2.55
C GLY A 591 -16.53 34.44 2.49
N PHE A 592 -15.61 33.77 3.16
CA PHE A 592 -15.57 32.32 3.23
C PHE A 592 -16.39 31.80 4.42
N THR A 593 -17.50 31.12 4.12
CA THR A 593 -18.45 30.62 5.12
C THR A 593 -18.65 29.11 5.12
N ALA A 594 -18.12 28.38 4.12
CA ALA A 594 -18.34 26.94 3.95
C ALA A 594 -17.95 26.12 5.19
N PRO A 595 -18.61 25.00 5.49
CA PRO A 595 -18.25 24.13 6.61
C PRO A 595 -16.84 23.56 6.41
N ILE A 596 -16.12 23.33 7.52
CA ILE A 596 -14.77 22.75 7.52
C ILE A 596 -14.82 21.42 8.27
N ASN A 597 -14.57 20.33 7.59
CA ASN A 597 -14.49 19.00 8.21
C ASN A 597 -13.10 18.79 8.78
N VAL A 598 -13.01 18.31 10.01
CA VAL A 598 -11.76 18.05 10.73
C VAL A 598 -11.62 16.57 11.04
N TYR A 599 -10.42 16.03 10.89
CA TYR A 599 -10.12 14.61 11.06
C TYR A 599 -8.84 14.43 11.87
N PRO A 600 -8.77 13.45 12.78
CA PRO A 600 -7.49 13.05 13.38
C PRO A 600 -6.61 12.44 12.28
N LEU A 601 -5.33 12.81 12.26
CA LEU A 601 -4.35 12.20 11.36
C LEU A 601 -3.63 11.03 12.01
N PHE A 602 -3.25 11.21 13.28
CA PHE A 602 -2.46 10.25 14.04
C PHE A 602 -2.95 10.18 15.47
N ASN A 603 -3.20 8.98 15.94
CA ASN A 603 -3.45 8.70 17.34
C ASN A 603 -2.23 8.01 17.96
N PRO A 604 -1.64 8.56 19.03
CA PRO A 604 -0.58 7.87 19.76
C PRO A 604 -1.01 6.47 20.25
N PRO A 605 -0.07 5.54 20.53
CA PRO A 605 -0.40 4.21 21.01
C PRO A 605 -1.28 4.21 22.24
N GLY A 606 -2.43 3.53 22.15
CA GLY A 606 -3.46 3.48 23.21
C GLY A 606 -4.34 4.71 23.30
N VAL A 607 -4.22 5.66 22.39
CA VAL A 607 -5.10 6.82 22.27
C VAL A 607 -6.06 6.61 21.10
N SER A 608 -7.31 7.02 21.26
CA SER A 608 -8.34 6.98 20.23
C SER A 608 -9.09 8.29 20.15
N THR A 609 -9.56 8.64 18.96
CA THR A 609 -10.39 9.82 18.71
C THR A 609 -11.76 9.37 18.21
N GLN A 610 -12.83 10.00 18.69
CA GLN A 610 -14.18 9.74 18.20
C GLN A 610 -14.38 10.41 16.82
N GLY A 611 -14.03 9.68 15.76
CA GLY A 611 -14.37 10.04 14.39
C GLY A 611 -13.86 11.40 13.92
N SER A 612 -14.61 12.00 13.01
CA SER A 612 -14.44 13.36 12.50
C SER A 612 -15.48 14.29 13.10
N ASN A 613 -15.24 15.59 13.02
CA ASN A 613 -16.24 16.61 13.35
C ASN A 613 -16.22 17.73 12.30
N THR A 614 -17.17 18.64 12.37
CA THR A 614 -17.29 19.75 11.43
C THR A 614 -17.33 21.08 12.17
N ILE A 615 -16.53 22.05 11.72
CA ILE A 615 -16.72 23.46 12.08
C ILE A 615 -17.87 23.94 11.18
N PRO A 616 -19.02 24.31 11.76
CA PRO A 616 -20.23 24.60 10.98
C PRO A 616 -20.06 25.82 10.07
N GLU A 617 -20.98 25.98 9.15
CA GLU A 617 -21.07 27.18 8.31
C GLU A 617 -21.07 28.44 9.20
N LYS A 618 -20.22 29.42 8.83
CA LYS A 618 -20.03 30.66 9.61
C LYS A 618 -19.48 30.47 11.04
N GLY A 619 -19.33 29.24 11.51
CA GLY A 619 -18.65 28.93 12.78
C GLY A 619 -17.14 28.97 12.65
N ASN A 620 -16.46 29.19 13.79
CA ASN A 620 -15.00 29.29 13.83
C ASN A 620 -14.34 28.23 14.71
N GLU A 621 -15.08 27.34 15.35
CA GLU A 621 -14.51 26.32 16.23
C GLU A 621 -15.34 25.04 16.29
N THR A 622 -14.65 23.97 16.68
CA THR A 622 -15.25 22.67 17.02
C THR A 622 -14.35 21.95 18.02
N THR A 623 -14.81 20.80 18.53
CA THR A 623 -14.02 19.96 19.42
C THR A 623 -13.97 18.53 18.89
N LEU A 624 -12.87 17.82 19.17
CA LEU A 624 -12.75 16.38 18.99
C LEU A 624 -12.55 15.71 20.35
N THR A 625 -13.32 14.67 20.65
CA THR A 625 -13.14 13.89 21.86
C THR A 625 -12.01 12.89 21.67
N ILE A 626 -11.01 12.96 22.54
CA ILE A 626 -9.86 12.04 22.57
C ILE A 626 -9.94 11.22 23.84
N ASN A 627 -9.72 9.91 23.74
CA ASN A 627 -9.74 8.97 24.86
C ASN A 627 -8.41 8.24 24.96
N ALA A 628 -7.93 8.04 26.19
CA ALA A 628 -6.76 7.22 26.48
C ALA A 628 -7.19 5.89 27.11
N ALA A 629 -6.73 4.79 26.54
CA ALA A 629 -6.90 3.45 27.10
C ALA A 629 -6.03 3.27 28.36
N PRO A 630 -6.29 2.22 29.19
CA PRO A 630 -5.47 1.94 30.38
C PRO A 630 -3.98 1.74 30.10
N ASN A 631 -3.66 1.24 28.92
CA ASN A 631 -2.30 0.96 28.43
C ASN A 631 -1.74 2.04 27.50
N ALA A 632 -2.37 3.21 27.42
CA ALA A 632 -1.87 4.32 26.62
C ALA A 632 -0.45 4.69 27.08
N GLN A 633 0.47 4.86 26.12
CA GLN A 633 1.85 5.13 26.45
C GLN A 633 2.04 6.54 27.02
N VAL A 634 2.53 6.60 28.26
CA VAL A 634 2.80 7.85 28.98
C VAL A 634 4.00 8.55 28.34
N LYS A 635 3.72 9.62 27.62
CA LYS A 635 4.72 10.44 26.90
C LYS A 635 4.07 11.73 26.38
N ALA A 636 4.90 12.75 26.10
CA ALA A 636 4.51 13.89 25.28
C ALA A 636 4.57 13.47 23.79
N TRP A 637 3.43 13.39 23.14
CA TRP A 637 3.30 12.97 21.74
C TRP A 637 3.07 14.17 20.84
N LYS A 638 3.76 14.21 19.70
CA LYS A 638 3.45 15.16 18.64
C LYS A 638 2.39 14.56 17.72
N THR A 639 1.36 15.33 17.43
CA THR A 639 0.29 14.95 16.52
C THR A 639 -0.27 16.15 15.76
N ALA A 640 -1.10 15.91 14.74
CA ALA A 640 -1.73 16.97 13.95
C ALA A 640 -3.17 16.57 13.57
N ILE A 641 -3.99 17.56 13.32
CA ILE A 641 -5.35 17.43 12.78
C ILE A 641 -5.31 17.89 11.32
N ILE A 642 -5.92 17.14 10.43
CA ILE A 642 -6.17 17.57 9.05
C ILE A 642 -7.59 18.05 8.88
N ALA A 643 -7.79 18.94 7.93
CA ALA A 643 -9.12 19.46 7.61
C ALA A 643 -9.29 19.68 6.13
N ASN A 644 -10.55 19.59 5.67
CA ASN A 644 -10.91 20.00 4.34
C ASN A 644 -12.17 20.88 4.33
N SER A 645 -12.25 21.69 3.30
CA SER A 645 -13.46 22.46 2.98
C SER A 645 -13.56 22.68 1.49
N THR A 646 -14.77 22.90 0.98
CA THR A 646 -14.97 23.18 -0.45
C THR A 646 -14.53 24.60 -0.78
N VAL A 647 -13.57 24.73 -1.70
CA VAL A 647 -13.05 25.99 -2.21
C VAL A 647 -13.10 25.95 -3.73
N ALA A 648 -13.77 26.91 -4.38
CA ALA A 648 -13.87 27.00 -5.84
C ALA A 648 -14.32 25.68 -6.53
N GLY A 649 -15.29 24.99 -5.91
CA GLY A 649 -15.85 23.74 -6.46
C GLY A 649 -15.08 22.47 -6.15
N GLY A 650 -13.99 22.55 -5.34
CA GLY A 650 -13.19 21.42 -4.89
C GLY A 650 -12.80 21.49 -3.41
N PRO A 651 -12.51 20.37 -2.69
CA PRO A 651 -11.94 20.47 -1.35
C PRO A 651 -10.48 20.85 -1.42
N ALA A 652 -10.16 21.88 -0.66
CA ALA A 652 -8.80 22.19 -0.25
C ALA A 652 -8.51 21.50 1.08
N TRP A 653 -7.34 20.88 1.18
CA TRP A 653 -6.84 20.25 2.39
C TRP A 653 -5.83 21.14 3.09
N VAL A 654 -5.93 21.24 4.40
CA VAL A 654 -4.98 21.92 5.28
C VAL A 654 -4.77 21.11 6.55
N SER A 655 -3.80 21.49 7.36
CA SER A 655 -3.62 20.91 8.69
C SER A 655 -3.43 21.96 9.78
N SER A 656 -3.53 21.54 11.03
CA SER A 656 -3.04 22.26 12.18
C SER A 656 -1.51 22.28 12.18
N GLN A 657 -0.94 23.07 13.11
CA GLN A 657 0.44 22.87 13.53
C GLN A 657 0.64 21.47 14.12
N LEU A 658 1.90 21.05 14.20
CA LEU A 658 2.30 19.91 15.01
C LEU A 658 2.19 20.31 16.48
N PHE A 659 1.19 19.81 17.21
CA PHE A 659 0.94 20.15 18.61
C PHE A 659 1.30 19.01 19.56
N THR A 660 1.42 19.32 20.86
CA THR A 660 1.79 18.34 21.87
C THR A 660 0.56 17.82 22.60
N LEU A 661 0.37 16.50 22.59
CA LEU A 661 -0.58 15.77 23.43
C LEU A 661 0.18 15.03 24.54
N ASN A 662 0.09 15.56 25.76
CA ASN A 662 0.71 14.93 26.93
C ASN A 662 -0.20 13.78 27.40
N VAL A 663 0.26 12.53 27.31
CA VAL A 663 -0.40 11.37 27.95
C VAL A 663 0.28 11.12 29.29
N ALA A 664 -0.51 11.03 30.37
CA ALA A 664 -0.01 10.85 31.73
C ALA A 664 -0.67 9.65 32.42
N ALA A 665 -0.05 9.17 33.50
CA ALA A 665 -0.67 8.21 34.40
C ALA A 665 -1.88 8.84 35.13
N PRO A 666 -2.86 8.04 35.61
CA PRO A 666 -3.96 8.56 36.38
C PRO A 666 -3.49 9.22 37.69
N PHE A 667 -4.09 10.34 38.07
CA PHE A 667 -3.72 11.08 39.28
C PHE A 667 -4.14 10.32 40.57
N PHE A 668 -5.06 9.38 40.41
CA PHE A 668 -5.52 8.51 41.51
C PHE A 668 -6.13 7.22 40.96
N ALA A 669 -6.15 6.21 41.79
CA ALA A 669 -6.90 4.98 41.58
C ALA A 669 -8.13 4.96 42.49
N MET A 670 -9.25 4.39 42.00
CA MET A 670 -10.47 4.19 42.74
C MET A 670 -10.86 2.72 42.69
N THR A 671 -11.30 2.18 43.87
CA THR A 671 -11.82 0.83 43.97
C THR A 671 -13.20 0.89 44.60
N MET A 672 -14.24 0.60 43.83
CA MET A 672 -15.63 0.59 44.28
C MET A 672 -16.03 -0.81 44.76
N GLU A 673 -16.81 -0.88 45.81
CA GLU A 673 -17.44 -2.11 46.25
C GLU A 673 -18.68 -2.40 45.37
N ARG A 674 -19.10 -3.67 45.32
CA ARG A 674 -20.34 -4.07 44.65
C ARG A 674 -21.55 -3.65 45.45
N GLY A 675 -22.55 -3.09 44.76
CA GLY A 675 -23.81 -2.68 45.35
C GLY A 675 -24.90 -3.74 45.16
N ALA A 676 -25.77 -3.89 46.19
CA ALA A 676 -27.02 -4.62 46.06
C ALA A 676 -28.14 -3.85 46.76
N VAL A 677 -29.31 -3.78 46.13
CA VAL A 677 -30.43 -2.98 46.63
C VAL A 677 -31.77 -3.50 46.11
N GLU A 678 -32.83 -3.37 46.88
CA GLU A 678 -34.21 -3.60 46.45
C GLU A 678 -34.78 -2.34 45.73
N GLN A 679 -35.65 -2.56 44.78
CA GLN A 679 -36.40 -1.47 44.11
C GLN A 679 -37.13 -0.61 45.17
N GLY A 680 -37.07 0.71 45.03
CA GLY A 680 -37.68 1.67 45.96
C GLY A 680 -36.88 1.91 47.25
N LYS A 681 -35.67 1.39 47.38
CA LYS A 681 -34.75 1.57 48.52
C LYS A 681 -33.53 2.40 48.13
N GLU A 682 -32.77 2.77 49.15
CA GLU A 682 -31.47 3.42 49.01
C GLU A 682 -30.36 2.44 49.38
N THR A 683 -29.17 2.60 48.82
CA THR A 683 -27.96 1.85 49.13
C THR A 683 -26.74 2.77 49.08
N GLU A 684 -25.67 2.33 49.75
CA GLU A 684 -24.40 3.03 49.71
C GLU A 684 -23.35 2.17 49.01
N ILE A 685 -22.53 2.81 48.18
CA ILE A 685 -21.38 2.14 47.54
C ILE A 685 -20.11 2.84 48.02
N PRO A 686 -19.34 2.24 48.92
CA PRO A 686 -18.03 2.75 49.30
C PRO A 686 -17.05 2.66 48.16
N CYS A 687 -16.21 3.69 48.02
CA CYS A 687 -15.16 3.79 47.03
C CYS A 687 -13.86 4.21 47.72
N LYS A 688 -12.87 3.30 47.78
CA LYS A 688 -11.53 3.58 48.32
C LYS A 688 -10.71 4.31 47.28
N ILE A 689 -9.92 5.31 47.71
CA ILE A 689 -9.14 6.17 46.81
C ILE A 689 -7.67 6.13 47.25
N THR A 690 -6.79 5.98 46.23
CA THR A 690 -5.34 6.13 46.41
C THR A 690 -4.88 7.24 45.50
N VAL A 691 -4.47 8.38 46.04
CA VAL A 691 -3.99 9.52 45.29
C VAL A 691 -2.49 9.32 44.96
N SER A 692 -2.14 9.36 43.67
CA SER A 692 -0.76 9.23 43.16
C SER A 692 -0.14 10.60 42.82
N THR A 693 -0.96 11.56 42.41
CA THR A 693 -0.55 12.93 42.09
C THR A 693 -1.38 13.91 42.92
N PRO A 694 -0.75 14.89 43.63
CA PRO A 694 -1.49 15.84 44.44
C PRO A 694 -2.57 16.58 43.64
N ILE A 695 -3.78 16.65 44.21
CA ILE A 695 -4.92 17.36 43.65
C ILE A 695 -4.87 18.82 44.17
N THR A 696 -4.43 19.73 43.35
CA THR A 696 -4.25 21.14 43.73
C THR A 696 -5.56 21.91 43.86
N THR A 697 -6.55 21.51 43.08
CA THR A 697 -7.91 22.11 43.10
C THR A 697 -8.94 20.98 43.27
N PRO A 698 -9.90 21.12 44.19
CA PRO A 698 -10.94 20.11 44.40
C PRO A 698 -11.66 19.78 43.10
N GLY A 699 -11.86 18.47 42.86
CA GLY A 699 -12.58 17.95 41.73
C GLY A 699 -13.95 17.41 42.07
N LYS A 700 -14.76 17.15 41.06
CA LYS A 700 -16.06 16.51 41.17
C LYS A 700 -16.03 15.08 40.74
N VAL A 701 -16.70 14.19 41.46
CA VAL A 701 -16.79 12.75 41.13
C VAL A 701 -18.27 12.39 41.03
N ARG A 702 -18.64 11.72 39.96
CA ARG A 702 -19.98 11.16 39.76
C ARG A 702 -19.90 9.72 39.29
N ILE A 703 -20.94 8.95 39.57
CA ILE A 703 -21.11 7.61 39.01
C ILE A 703 -21.73 7.72 37.63
N VAL A 704 -21.15 7.02 36.68
CA VAL A 704 -21.63 6.90 35.28
C VAL A 704 -22.02 5.44 35.03
N GLY A 705 -23.00 5.22 34.13
CA GLY A 705 -23.47 3.88 33.80
C GLY A 705 -24.57 3.35 34.73
N LEU A 706 -25.11 4.18 35.62
CA LEU A 706 -26.27 3.80 36.43
C LEU A 706 -27.48 3.44 35.55
N PRO A 707 -28.24 2.39 35.89
CA PRO A 707 -29.45 2.06 35.14
C PRO A 707 -30.52 3.16 35.29
N PRO A 708 -31.46 3.24 34.33
CA PRO A 708 -32.53 4.23 34.38
C PRO A 708 -33.25 4.22 35.76
N LYS A 709 -33.64 5.43 36.24
CA LYS A 709 -34.31 5.62 37.54
C LYS A 709 -33.45 5.24 38.75
N VAL A 710 -32.14 5.27 38.61
CA VAL A 710 -31.17 5.23 39.73
C VAL A 710 -30.36 6.52 39.70
N GLU A 711 -30.33 7.19 40.85
CA GLU A 711 -29.66 8.49 40.99
C GLU A 711 -28.62 8.44 42.08
N SER A 712 -27.52 9.19 41.88
CA SER A 712 -26.48 9.43 42.87
C SER A 712 -25.99 10.87 42.80
N PRO A 713 -25.77 11.56 43.91
CA PRO A 713 -25.22 12.91 43.93
C PRO A 713 -23.76 12.93 43.50
N GLU A 714 -23.31 14.08 42.94
CA GLU A 714 -21.90 14.35 42.78
C GLU A 714 -21.20 14.53 44.13
N LEU A 715 -20.00 14.01 44.26
CA LEU A 715 -19.14 14.15 45.45
C LEU A 715 -17.89 14.97 45.10
N GLU A 716 -17.25 15.52 46.13
CA GLU A 716 -15.99 16.26 45.99
C GLU A 716 -14.78 15.37 46.31
N ILE A 717 -13.70 15.49 45.52
CA ILE A 717 -12.42 14.82 45.76
C ILE A 717 -11.32 15.82 46.00
N LYS A 718 -10.45 15.58 46.99
CA LYS A 718 -9.29 16.36 47.39
C LYS A 718 -8.06 15.47 47.58
N THR A 719 -6.89 16.05 47.71
CA THR A 719 -5.64 15.30 47.94
C THR A 719 -5.66 14.35 49.11
N ASP A 720 -6.36 14.70 50.20
CA ASP A 720 -6.46 13.93 51.43
C ASP A 720 -7.66 12.96 51.43
N THR A 721 -8.48 12.95 50.41
CA THR A 721 -9.65 12.06 50.30
C THR A 721 -9.21 10.61 50.15
N LYS A 722 -9.50 9.77 51.15
CA LYS A 722 -9.17 8.34 51.14
C LYS A 722 -10.34 7.45 50.77
N GLU A 723 -11.57 7.94 50.97
CA GLU A 723 -12.81 7.21 50.72
C GLU A 723 -13.92 8.18 50.31
N LEU A 724 -14.79 7.75 49.42
CA LEU A 724 -16.05 8.39 49.08
C LEU A 724 -17.16 7.33 49.25
N VAL A 725 -18.31 7.75 49.74
CA VAL A 725 -19.50 6.89 49.90
C VAL A 725 -20.61 7.44 49.02
N PHE A 726 -20.92 6.72 47.96
CA PHE A 726 -21.97 7.12 47.03
C PHE A 726 -23.34 6.61 47.51
N LYS A 727 -24.24 7.51 47.79
CA LYS A 727 -25.64 7.21 48.12
C LYS A 727 -26.45 7.06 46.84
N LEU A 728 -26.96 5.85 46.58
CA LEU A 728 -27.82 5.59 45.44
C LEU A 728 -29.28 5.52 45.86
N LYS A 729 -30.11 6.26 45.14
CA LYS A 729 -31.56 6.20 45.31
C LYS A 729 -32.15 5.43 44.11
N VAL A 730 -32.79 4.31 44.41
CA VAL A 730 -33.35 3.41 43.39
C VAL A 730 -34.87 3.57 43.39
N ASP A 731 -35.44 3.98 42.27
CA ASP A 731 -36.89 4.10 42.09
C ASP A 731 -37.58 2.72 42.08
N LYS A 732 -38.85 2.65 42.45
CA LYS A 732 -39.65 1.41 42.42
C LYS A 732 -39.77 0.78 41.03
N GLY A 733 -39.63 1.57 39.99
CA GLY A 733 -39.65 1.13 38.59
C GLY A 733 -38.27 1.02 37.95
N ALA A 734 -37.17 1.03 38.71
CA ALA A 734 -35.84 0.75 38.19
C ALA A 734 -35.76 -0.68 37.67
N PRO A 735 -35.04 -0.94 36.57
CA PRO A 735 -34.90 -2.31 36.04
C PRO A 735 -34.19 -3.23 37.01
N ALA A 736 -34.84 -4.34 37.34
CA ALA A 736 -34.24 -5.37 38.21
C ALA A 736 -33.18 -6.17 37.43
N GLY A 737 -32.19 -6.68 38.17
CA GLY A 737 -31.11 -7.48 37.59
C GLY A 737 -29.73 -6.98 37.98
N LYS A 738 -28.70 -7.51 37.28
CA LYS A 738 -27.31 -7.10 37.41
C LYS A 738 -26.96 -6.05 36.36
N HIS A 739 -26.44 -4.93 36.82
CA HIS A 739 -26.02 -3.81 35.99
C HIS A 739 -24.50 -3.64 36.12
N GLY A 740 -23.77 -3.99 35.07
CA GLY A 740 -22.33 -3.78 34.97
C GLY A 740 -22.02 -2.46 34.25
N ASN A 741 -20.75 -2.22 33.96
CA ASN A 741 -20.26 -1.00 33.33
C ASN A 741 -20.54 0.30 34.11
N ILE A 742 -20.64 0.20 35.40
CA ILE A 742 -20.75 1.33 36.35
C ILE A 742 -19.34 1.71 36.79
N PHE A 743 -18.99 3.00 36.67
CA PHE A 743 -17.67 3.50 37.06
C PHE A 743 -17.75 4.93 37.58
N CYS A 744 -16.69 5.38 38.22
CA CYS A 744 -16.54 6.77 38.62
C CYS A 744 -15.94 7.60 37.52
N GLN A 745 -16.60 8.70 37.17
CA GLN A 745 -16.01 9.76 36.37
C GLN A 745 -15.63 10.91 37.29
N ALA A 746 -14.33 11.17 37.44
CA ALA A 746 -13.81 12.28 38.18
C ALA A 746 -13.27 13.37 37.25
N ILE A 747 -13.66 14.60 37.51
CA ILE A 747 -13.27 15.77 36.71
C ILE A 747 -12.49 16.71 37.63
N LEU A 748 -11.20 16.88 37.31
CA LEU A 748 -10.29 17.77 38.05
C LEU A 748 -9.97 19.01 37.22
N PRO A 749 -10.14 20.24 37.71
CA PRO A 749 -9.65 21.40 37.04
C PRO A 749 -8.12 21.53 37.21
N VAL A 750 -7.38 21.44 36.11
CA VAL A 750 -5.92 21.60 36.07
C VAL A 750 -5.57 22.68 35.07
N ASN A 751 -4.89 23.72 35.48
CA ASN A 751 -4.53 24.87 34.63
C ASN A 751 -5.74 25.51 33.91
N GLY A 752 -6.94 25.43 34.53
CA GLY A 752 -8.19 25.96 33.98
C GLY A 752 -8.91 25.05 32.98
N GLU A 753 -8.40 23.82 32.75
CA GLU A 753 -9.01 22.81 31.88
C GLU A 753 -9.40 21.56 32.67
N PRO A 754 -10.45 20.81 32.23
CA PRO A 754 -10.91 19.63 32.93
C PRO A 754 -10.03 18.40 32.56
N VAL A 755 -9.43 17.77 33.56
CA VAL A 755 -8.82 16.43 33.44
C VAL A 755 -9.86 15.40 33.86
N VAL A 756 -10.28 14.57 32.91
CA VAL A 756 -11.33 13.56 33.13
C VAL A 756 -10.71 12.19 33.37
N HIS A 757 -11.03 11.56 34.47
CA HIS A 757 -10.65 10.19 34.84
C HIS A 757 -11.90 9.29 34.82
N ASN A 758 -11.83 8.14 34.18
CA ASN A 758 -12.86 7.10 34.24
C ASN A 758 -12.26 5.89 34.94
N VAL A 759 -12.51 5.76 36.24
CA VAL A 759 -11.86 4.82 37.13
C VAL A 759 -12.89 4.14 38.04
N GLY A 760 -12.53 3.07 38.76
CA GLY A 760 -13.34 2.45 39.76
C GLY A 760 -14.58 1.73 39.23
N GLY A 761 -14.39 0.69 38.40
CA GLY A 761 -15.53 -0.10 37.91
C GLY A 761 -16.20 -0.96 38.96
N THR A 762 -17.54 -1.08 38.91
CA THR A 762 -18.35 -1.91 39.81
C THR A 762 -19.60 -2.49 39.13
N GLU A 763 -20.35 -3.28 39.89
CA GLU A 763 -21.64 -3.89 39.52
C GLU A 763 -22.70 -3.51 40.58
N LEU A 764 -23.89 -3.12 40.14
CA LEU A 764 -25.06 -2.90 40.97
C LEU A 764 -26.11 -3.98 40.69
N ARG A 765 -26.53 -4.70 41.69
CA ARG A 765 -27.66 -5.64 41.63
C ARG A 765 -28.90 -5.00 42.20
N ILE A 766 -29.97 -4.95 41.42
CA ILE A 766 -31.29 -4.46 41.85
C ILE A 766 -32.25 -5.63 41.94
N ASP A 767 -32.75 -5.89 43.15
CA ASP A 767 -33.68 -6.98 43.41
C ASP A 767 -35.13 -6.46 43.43
N VAL A 768 -36.05 -7.30 43.01
CA VAL A 768 -37.49 -7.02 43.21
C VAL A 768 -37.84 -7.21 44.69
N PRO A 769 -38.61 -6.29 45.29
CA PRO A 769 -39.06 -6.45 46.66
C PRO A 769 -39.78 -7.79 46.86
N ILE A 770 -39.39 -8.53 47.91
CA ILE A 770 -40.09 -9.75 48.26
C ILE A 770 -41.46 -9.36 48.79
N PRO A 771 -42.56 -9.89 48.19
CA PRO A 771 -43.88 -9.56 48.72
C PRO A 771 -43.97 -9.93 50.22
N PRO A 772 -44.61 -9.09 51.06
CA PRO A 772 -44.73 -9.37 52.45
C PRO A 772 -45.37 -10.75 52.62
N LYS A 773 -44.73 -11.60 53.48
CA LYS A 773 -45.24 -12.93 53.78
C LYS A 773 -46.61 -12.75 54.44
N VAL A 774 -47.69 -12.99 53.67
CA VAL A 774 -49.05 -13.00 54.25
C VAL A 774 -49.05 -14.09 55.34
N ALA A 775 -49.35 -13.70 56.59
CA ALA A 775 -49.46 -14.61 57.68
C ALA A 775 -50.48 -15.70 57.31
N SER A 776 -50.03 -16.91 57.11
CA SER A 776 -50.88 -18.08 56.82
C SER A 776 -51.74 -18.34 57.96
N ALA A 777 -53.09 -18.28 57.80
CA ALA A 777 -54.06 -18.82 58.73
C ALA A 777 -53.77 -20.31 59.02
N ALA A 778 -54.03 -20.75 60.30
CA ALA A 778 -53.66 -22.05 60.72
C ALA A 778 -54.19 -23.20 59.85
N PRO A 779 -53.46 -24.29 59.72
CA PRO A 779 -53.79 -25.36 58.79
C PRO A 779 -54.95 -26.24 59.29
N ALA A 780 -55.90 -26.50 58.38
CA ALA A 780 -56.91 -27.55 58.53
C ALA A 780 -56.23 -28.94 58.41
N PRO A 781 -56.79 -30.00 59.06
CA PRO A 781 -56.09 -31.28 59.15
C PRO A 781 -55.98 -32.04 57.85
N MET A 782 -54.77 -32.56 57.62
CA MET A 782 -54.31 -33.29 56.47
C MET A 782 -55.10 -34.59 56.17
N ALA A 783 -55.57 -34.68 54.88
CA ALA A 783 -55.91 -35.95 54.29
C ALA A 783 -54.62 -36.61 53.79
N LYS A 784 -54.54 -37.96 53.93
CA LYS A 784 -53.40 -38.79 53.49
C LYS A 784 -53.06 -38.64 52.03
N PRO A 785 -51.79 -38.63 51.65
CA PRO A 785 -51.38 -38.46 50.28
C PRO A 785 -51.56 -39.74 49.46
N MET A 786 -52.10 -39.58 48.21
CA MET A 786 -51.99 -40.58 47.15
C MET A 786 -50.59 -40.48 46.50
N PRO A 787 -50.03 -41.57 46.04
CA PRO A 787 -48.72 -41.58 45.42
C PRO A 787 -48.72 -40.83 44.10
N ALA A 788 -47.69 -39.96 43.91
CA ALA A 788 -47.46 -39.19 42.67
C ALA A 788 -47.05 -40.10 41.51
N PRO A 789 -47.48 -39.79 40.28
CA PRO A 789 -46.97 -40.48 39.10
C PRO A 789 -45.48 -40.17 38.90
N ALA A 790 -44.71 -41.18 38.47
CA ALA A 790 -43.28 -41.06 38.22
C ALA A 790 -43.01 -39.99 37.16
N ALA A 791 -42.07 -39.13 37.50
CA ALA A 791 -41.56 -38.11 36.57
C ALA A 791 -40.91 -38.78 35.35
N ALA A 792 -41.28 -38.35 34.15
CA ALA A 792 -40.59 -38.71 32.92
C ALA A 792 -39.13 -38.25 32.96
N PRO A 793 -38.17 -39.00 32.37
CA PRO A 793 -36.76 -38.60 32.36
C PRO A 793 -36.58 -37.28 31.62
N ALA A 794 -35.87 -36.37 32.22
CA ALA A 794 -35.50 -35.12 31.57
C ALA A 794 -34.65 -35.40 30.32
N GLU A 795 -35.11 -35.00 29.17
CA GLU A 795 -34.33 -35.06 27.93
C GLU A 795 -33.02 -34.27 28.11
N LYS A 796 -31.91 -34.99 27.94
CA LYS A 796 -30.58 -34.44 28.01
C LYS A 796 -30.39 -33.51 26.80
N ARG A 797 -30.28 -32.21 27.05
CA ARG A 797 -29.96 -31.26 25.97
C ARG A 797 -28.59 -31.60 25.42
N LEU A 798 -28.58 -32.06 24.12
CA LEU A 798 -27.34 -32.34 23.43
C LEU A 798 -26.52 -31.09 23.19
N THR A 799 -25.21 -31.18 23.36
CA THR A 799 -24.26 -30.13 23.03
C THR A 799 -24.20 -29.93 21.52
N ARG A 800 -23.68 -28.78 21.08
CA ARG A 800 -23.51 -28.48 19.64
C ARG A 800 -22.66 -29.53 18.93
N LEU A 801 -21.67 -30.11 19.60
CA LEU A 801 -20.79 -31.14 19.06
C LEU A 801 -21.53 -32.47 18.89
N GLU A 802 -22.38 -32.85 19.83
CA GLU A 802 -23.21 -34.07 19.75
C GLU A 802 -24.26 -33.95 18.63
N LYS A 803 -24.87 -32.78 18.43
CA LYS A 803 -25.76 -32.50 17.30
C LYS A 803 -25.06 -32.65 15.94
N LEU A 804 -23.88 -32.10 15.78
CA LEU A 804 -23.07 -32.18 14.55
C LEU A 804 -22.68 -33.65 14.25
N ARG A 805 -22.35 -34.44 15.26
CA ARG A 805 -22.02 -35.87 15.09
C ARG A 805 -23.25 -36.68 14.67
N LEU A 806 -24.43 -36.36 15.19
CA LEU A 806 -25.68 -36.98 14.77
C LEU A 806 -26.04 -36.60 13.30
N GLU A 807 -25.91 -35.35 12.94
CA GLU A 807 -26.12 -34.87 11.58
C GLU A 807 -25.15 -35.55 10.56
N GLN A 808 -23.89 -35.73 10.98
CA GLN A 808 -22.89 -36.42 10.16
C GLN A 808 -23.24 -37.90 10.00
N ALA A 809 -23.62 -38.58 11.08
CA ALA A 809 -24.05 -39.98 11.03
C ALA A 809 -25.35 -40.20 10.22
N GLU A 810 -26.25 -39.23 10.20
CA GLU A 810 -27.45 -39.27 9.34
C GLU A 810 -27.11 -39.07 7.86
N ARG A 811 -26.16 -38.17 7.55
CA ARG A 811 -25.65 -37.99 6.16
C ARG A 811 -24.96 -39.26 5.64
N GLU A 812 -24.15 -39.91 6.47
CA GLU A 812 -23.48 -41.17 6.11
C GLU A 812 -24.49 -42.31 5.87
N LYS A 813 -25.60 -42.34 6.61
CA LYS A 813 -26.68 -43.32 6.41
C LYS A 813 -27.53 -43.04 5.15
N GLN A 814 -27.55 -41.81 4.65
CA GLN A 814 -28.31 -41.41 3.46
C GLN A 814 -27.48 -41.49 2.17
N GLY A 815 -26.20 -41.94 2.23
CA GLY A 815 -25.37 -42.23 1.06
C GLY A 815 -24.98 -40.97 0.23
N LYS A 816 -24.85 -39.85 0.89
CA LYS A 816 -24.41 -38.59 0.26
C LYS A 816 -23.17 -38.05 0.94
#